data_3dcede42363c144cf34be2e941fde55e
#
_entry.id   3dcede42363c144cf34be2e941fde55e
#
_cell.length_a   1.000
_cell.length_b   1.000
_cell.length_c   1.000
_cell.angle_alpha   90.00
_cell.angle_beta   90.00
_cell.angle_gamma   90.00
#
_symmetry.space_group_name_H-M   'P 1'
#
loop_
_entity.id
_entity.type
_entity.pdbx_description
1 polymer ?
#
loop_
_entity_poly.entity_id
_entity_poly.type
_entity_poly.pdbx_seq_one_letter_code
_entity_poly.pdbx_strand_id
1 'polypeptide(L)'
;MIENLSPLLDGGRYPLKRVVDQELVVSADIFKDGHDILAAVLKWRPLWAQEWWETPMTQGENDRWSGIAHFVENAEYELTIEAWGDEFGSWRAEYDKKFNAGITELPTEIAEGAILIEKTASRSSRKADKERLLSFAARLRKADAAEGFQIAREIELIGLMGAWPDRTLSTEYSPYVKVIVDRPEALFAAWYEFFPRSAQGLGERGSKFRDCLPRVDDAKAMGFNVIYFPPIHPIGFTKRKGKNNSVTAEPNDPGVPYAIGSKFGGHKAVEPELGTLEDFDWLVNEIRSRGMEVALDFAINCSPDHPYVAEHPDWFFHRPDGTIKYAENPPKKYEDVYPLNFHNPNWRALWEEMKSVILFWAKHNVRIFRVDNPHTKPVAFWEWLINEVRTDYPDVIFLSEAFTRPKMMKALAKCGFTQSYTYFTWRNTKYELTEYLTELCTTEMKYFFRGNFFTNTPDILPYFLQSGGRPGFLIRAVLASTLTTVYGIYSGFELCENVPIPNREEYLNSEKYQFKERDWDAPGNIKAYVTQLNRIRKENRALQIYENLEFHPVENDQILFYSKATASLDNIILVAVSLDPFHTQSGFASVPVDRFGIGENEAYQVEDLLTNERFVWRGRRNFVLLEPNSRPAHIFRLRRQIGKDGGQTVFR
;
A
#
# COMPACT_ATOMS: atom_id res chain seq x y z
N MET A 1 14.33 -30.59 7.82
CA MET A 1 14.96 -29.33 7.32
C MET A 1 13.85 -28.41 6.84
N ILE A 2 14.01 -27.09 7.00
CA ILE A 2 13.09 -26.06 6.53
C ILE A 2 13.92 -25.08 5.72
N GLU A 3 13.66 -24.95 4.42
CA GLU A 3 14.46 -24.16 3.47
C GLU A 3 13.55 -23.33 2.56
N ASN A 4 14.16 -22.40 1.82
CA ASN A 4 13.49 -21.60 0.79
C ASN A 4 12.19 -20.92 1.26
N LEU A 5 12.19 -20.40 2.52
CA LEU A 5 11.04 -19.63 3.03
C LEU A 5 10.74 -18.44 2.12
N SER A 6 9.49 -18.27 1.77
CA SER A 6 8.99 -17.19 0.89
C SER A 6 7.61 -16.70 1.40
N PRO A 7 7.39 -15.37 1.39
CA PRO A 7 8.30 -14.31 0.96
C PRO A 7 9.39 -13.99 2.00
N LEU A 8 10.55 -13.55 1.51
CA LEU A 8 11.67 -13.12 2.34
C LEU A 8 12.44 -11.99 1.62
N LEU A 9 12.62 -10.84 2.25
CA LEU A 9 13.29 -9.69 1.65
C LEU A 9 14.78 -9.64 2.04
N ASP A 10 15.66 -9.66 1.03
CA ASP A 10 17.12 -9.59 1.20
C ASP A 10 17.63 -10.52 2.31
N GLY A 11 17.21 -11.79 2.27
CA GLY A 11 17.59 -12.79 3.28
C GLY A 11 17.04 -12.54 4.70
N GLY A 12 15.95 -11.79 4.83
CA GLY A 12 15.33 -11.43 6.11
C GLY A 12 15.86 -10.12 6.72
N ARG A 13 16.69 -9.36 5.99
CA ARG A 13 17.22 -8.07 6.45
C ARG A 13 16.13 -7.03 6.65
N TYR A 14 15.11 -7.03 5.80
CA TYR A 14 14.02 -6.07 5.84
C TYR A 14 12.67 -6.74 6.14
N PRO A 15 11.78 -6.06 6.86
CA PRO A 15 10.45 -6.57 7.17
C PRO A 15 9.55 -6.61 5.93
N LEU A 16 8.66 -7.58 5.89
CA LEU A 16 7.51 -7.59 4.99
C LEU A 16 6.49 -6.55 5.45
N LYS A 17 5.67 -6.03 4.54
CA LYS A 17 4.61 -5.08 4.87
C LYS A 17 3.23 -5.64 4.59
N ARG A 18 2.33 -5.48 5.55
CA ARG A 18 0.91 -5.80 5.45
C ARG A 18 0.08 -4.69 6.09
N VAL A 19 -1.22 -4.74 5.91
CA VAL A 19 -2.18 -3.92 6.67
C VAL A 19 -3.10 -4.82 7.46
N VAL A 20 -3.77 -4.24 8.44
CA VAL A 20 -4.78 -4.93 9.26
C VAL A 20 -5.80 -5.63 8.34
N ASP A 21 -6.21 -6.83 8.71
CA ASP A 21 -7.10 -7.73 7.98
C ASP A 21 -6.57 -8.26 6.62
N GLN A 22 -5.28 -8.04 6.34
CA GLN A 22 -4.64 -8.63 5.15
C GLN A 22 -3.99 -9.98 5.51
N GLU A 23 -4.15 -10.94 4.59
CA GLU A 23 -3.51 -12.24 4.67
C GLU A 23 -2.11 -12.23 4.07
N LEU A 24 -1.25 -13.13 4.56
CA LEU A 24 0.06 -13.42 3.99
C LEU A 24 0.19 -14.92 3.78
N VAL A 25 0.30 -15.33 2.52
CA VAL A 25 0.67 -16.71 2.18
C VAL A 25 2.17 -16.85 2.39
N VAL A 26 2.56 -17.80 3.24
CA VAL A 26 3.96 -18.16 3.52
C VAL A 26 4.18 -19.60 3.07
N SER A 27 5.28 -19.83 2.38
CA SER A 27 5.63 -21.17 1.93
C SER A 27 7.11 -21.48 2.19
N ALA A 28 7.44 -22.77 2.36
CA ALA A 28 8.81 -23.24 2.52
C ALA A 28 8.92 -24.67 1.99
N ASP A 29 10.14 -25.10 1.69
CA ASP A 29 10.46 -26.50 1.41
C ASP A 29 10.71 -27.19 2.74
N ILE A 30 9.91 -28.22 3.07
CA ILE A 30 10.01 -28.94 4.35
C ILE A 30 10.15 -30.43 4.06
N PHE A 31 11.29 -30.97 4.43
CA PHE A 31 11.64 -32.37 4.17
C PHE A 31 12.53 -32.96 5.27
N LYS A 32 12.58 -34.29 5.34
CA LYS A 32 13.31 -35.07 6.31
C LYS A 32 13.87 -36.32 5.62
N ASP A 33 14.93 -36.88 6.21
CA ASP A 33 15.40 -38.23 5.91
C ASP A 33 14.34 -39.28 6.28
N GLY A 34 14.32 -40.39 5.56
CA GLY A 34 13.37 -41.49 5.79
C GLY A 34 12.06 -41.32 5.05
N HIS A 35 11.01 -42.01 5.54
CA HIS A 35 9.69 -42.06 4.89
C HIS A 35 8.55 -41.55 5.79
N ASP A 36 8.89 -40.91 6.90
CA ASP A 36 7.93 -40.41 7.86
C ASP A 36 7.08 -39.30 7.22
N ILE A 37 5.81 -39.29 7.59
CA ILE A 37 4.94 -38.17 7.29
C ILE A 37 5.35 -36.98 8.18
N LEU A 38 5.34 -35.80 7.59
CA LEU A 38 5.63 -34.56 8.29
C LEU A 38 4.33 -33.80 8.59
N ALA A 39 4.38 -33.01 9.65
CA ALA A 39 3.43 -31.96 9.94
C ALA A 39 4.17 -30.65 10.16
N ALA A 40 3.54 -29.55 9.78
CA ALA A 40 4.11 -28.24 9.96
C ALA A 40 3.02 -27.20 10.28
N VAL A 41 3.40 -26.17 11.02
CA VAL A 41 2.58 -25.00 11.31
C VAL A 41 3.32 -23.74 10.97
N LEU A 42 2.60 -22.77 10.41
CA LEU A 42 3.02 -21.39 10.34
C LEU A 42 2.65 -20.73 11.66
N LYS A 43 3.61 -20.07 12.31
CA LYS A 43 3.44 -19.37 13.60
C LYS A 43 3.69 -17.89 13.41
N TRP A 44 2.86 -17.04 14.02
CA TRP A 44 3.08 -15.59 14.04
C TRP A 44 2.54 -14.97 15.31
N ARG A 45 3.12 -13.85 15.71
CA ARG A 45 2.65 -13.06 16.87
C ARG A 45 3.11 -11.61 16.75
N PRO A 46 2.39 -10.63 17.35
CA PRO A 46 2.94 -9.30 17.57
C PRO A 46 4.13 -9.37 18.54
N LEU A 47 5.11 -8.49 18.39
CA LEU A 47 6.34 -8.51 19.19
C LEU A 47 6.10 -8.38 20.71
N TRP A 48 4.99 -7.76 21.12
CA TRP A 48 4.61 -7.61 22.52
C TRP A 48 3.98 -8.88 23.12
N ALA A 49 3.46 -9.80 22.28
CA ALA A 49 2.77 -11.02 22.73
C ALA A 49 3.77 -12.14 23.03
N GLN A 50 3.47 -12.94 24.07
CA GLN A 50 4.25 -14.14 24.37
C GLN A 50 3.71 -15.37 23.63
N GLU A 51 2.41 -15.43 23.40
CA GLU A 51 1.74 -16.57 22.77
C GLU A 51 1.76 -16.45 21.24
N TRP A 52 1.97 -17.57 20.57
CA TRP A 52 1.93 -17.69 19.13
C TRP A 52 0.52 -18.05 18.63
N TRP A 53 0.09 -17.40 17.59
CA TRP A 53 -0.97 -17.92 16.75
C TRP A 53 -0.38 -18.92 15.77
N GLU A 54 -1.17 -19.95 15.44
CA GLU A 54 -0.71 -21.01 14.55
C GLU A 54 -1.77 -21.36 13.50
N THR A 55 -1.32 -21.69 12.31
CA THR A 55 -2.13 -22.33 11.28
C THR A 55 -1.41 -23.55 10.72
N PRO A 56 -2.12 -24.70 10.52
CA PRO A 56 -1.52 -25.83 9.83
C PRO A 56 -1.06 -25.46 8.43
N MET A 57 0.10 -25.96 8.03
CA MET A 57 0.58 -25.85 6.67
C MET A 57 0.13 -27.05 5.84
N THR A 58 -0.13 -26.81 4.57
CA THR A 58 -0.52 -27.85 3.59
C THR A 58 0.66 -28.17 2.71
N GLN A 59 0.96 -29.47 2.58
CA GLN A 59 1.98 -29.97 1.65
C GLN A 59 1.44 -29.93 0.21
N GLY A 60 2.21 -29.35 -0.69
CA GLY A 60 2.01 -29.36 -2.13
C GLY A 60 2.99 -30.30 -2.83
N GLU A 61 3.25 -30.03 -4.10
CA GLU A 61 4.21 -30.79 -4.89
C GLU A 61 5.65 -30.49 -4.47
N ASN A 62 6.54 -31.48 -4.62
CA ASN A 62 7.98 -31.38 -4.40
C ASN A 62 8.35 -30.76 -3.04
N ASP A 63 7.75 -31.29 -1.97
CA ASP A 63 7.96 -30.89 -0.57
C ASP A 63 7.72 -29.41 -0.27
N ARG A 64 7.01 -28.70 -1.14
CA ARG A 64 6.60 -27.31 -0.94
C ARG A 64 5.38 -27.25 -0.04
N TRP A 65 5.52 -26.59 1.11
CA TRP A 65 4.45 -26.39 2.09
C TRP A 65 3.99 -24.95 2.07
N SER A 66 2.69 -24.73 2.34
CA SER A 66 2.13 -23.38 2.42
C SER A 66 1.15 -23.25 3.59
N GLY A 67 1.16 -22.06 4.21
CA GLY A 67 0.24 -21.66 5.27
C GLY A 67 -0.14 -20.18 5.11
N ILE A 68 -1.22 -19.76 5.78
CA ILE A 68 -1.72 -18.38 5.72
C ILE A 68 -1.67 -17.78 7.11
N ALA A 69 -0.99 -16.62 7.25
CA ALA A 69 -1.05 -15.78 8.42
C ALA A 69 -2.05 -14.64 8.20
N HIS A 70 -2.86 -14.34 9.22
CA HIS A 70 -3.84 -13.26 9.22
C HIS A 70 -3.51 -12.27 10.32
N PHE A 71 -3.41 -10.97 9.99
CA PHE A 71 -2.98 -9.91 10.90
C PHE A 71 -4.16 -9.05 11.33
N VAL A 72 -4.40 -8.94 12.63
CA VAL A 72 -5.62 -8.34 13.19
C VAL A 72 -5.43 -6.96 13.81
N GLU A 73 -4.18 -6.48 13.97
CA GLU A 73 -3.90 -5.19 14.57
C GLU A 73 -2.67 -4.51 13.95
N ASN A 74 -2.62 -3.19 14.08
CA ASN A 74 -1.49 -2.36 13.64
C ASN A 74 -0.33 -2.51 14.64
N ALA A 75 0.64 -3.37 14.29
CA ALA A 75 1.79 -3.69 15.11
C ALA A 75 2.95 -4.27 14.28
N GLU A 76 4.10 -4.43 14.91
CA GLU A 76 5.17 -5.25 14.36
C GLU A 76 4.98 -6.70 14.82
N TYR A 77 5.16 -7.62 13.86
CA TYR A 77 5.02 -9.04 14.05
C TYR A 77 6.33 -9.76 13.74
N GLU A 78 6.47 -10.94 14.32
CA GLU A 78 7.43 -11.95 13.90
C GLU A 78 6.68 -13.23 13.49
N LEU A 79 7.23 -13.92 12.51
CA LEU A 79 6.69 -15.20 12.04
C LEU A 79 7.79 -16.23 11.85
N THR A 80 7.42 -17.50 12.02
CA THR A 80 8.28 -18.65 11.79
C THR A 80 7.47 -19.85 11.33
N ILE A 81 8.16 -20.91 10.95
CA ILE A 81 7.59 -22.23 10.63
C ILE A 81 8.17 -23.23 11.63
N GLU A 82 7.30 -24.05 12.22
CA GLU A 82 7.69 -25.19 13.03
C GLU A 82 7.23 -26.48 12.35
N ALA A 83 8.14 -27.45 12.21
CA ALA A 83 7.86 -28.73 11.56
C ALA A 83 8.38 -29.90 12.38
N TRP A 84 7.68 -31.02 12.34
CA TRP A 84 8.00 -32.25 13.06
C TRP A 84 7.57 -33.50 12.29
N GLY A 85 8.07 -34.67 12.70
CA GLY A 85 7.57 -35.95 12.20
C GLY A 85 6.21 -36.28 12.82
N ASP A 86 5.20 -36.50 12.01
CA ASP A 86 3.89 -36.99 12.46
C ASP A 86 3.92 -38.51 12.68
N GLU A 87 4.25 -38.94 13.91
CA GLU A 87 4.34 -40.35 14.25
C GLU A 87 3.01 -41.11 14.02
N PHE A 88 1.88 -40.48 14.37
CA PHE A 88 0.55 -41.08 14.15
C PHE A 88 0.17 -41.12 12.67
N GLY A 89 0.43 -40.10 11.93
CA GLY A 89 0.23 -40.05 10.48
C GLY A 89 1.11 -41.10 9.77
N SER A 90 2.37 -41.25 10.17
CA SER A 90 3.30 -42.23 9.62
C SER A 90 2.85 -43.66 9.92
N TRP A 91 2.49 -43.98 11.19
CA TRP A 91 1.93 -45.24 11.58
C TRP A 91 0.65 -45.56 10.77
N ARG A 92 -0.25 -44.63 10.66
CA ARG A 92 -1.49 -44.80 9.92
C ARG A 92 -1.26 -45.09 8.42
N ALA A 93 -0.32 -44.39 7.81
CA ALA A 93 0.01 -44.60 6.39
C ALA A 93 0.67 -45.98 6.17
N GLU A 94 1.49 -46.46 7.11
CA GLU A 94 2.06 -47.77 7.06
C GLU A 94 0.99 -48.87 7.26
N TYR A 95 0.12 -48.68 8.25
CA TYR A 95 -1.01 -49.57 8.51
C TYR A 95 -1.93 -49.69 7.27
N ASP A 96 -2.27 -48.57 6.65
CA ASP A 96 -3.08 -48.54 5.44
C ASP A 96 -2.43 -49.31 4.28
N LYS A 97 -1.12 -49.16 4.08
CA LYS A 97 -0.36 -49.90 3.06
C LYS A 97 -0.38 -51.41 3.31
N LYS A 98 -0.14 -51.87 4.53
CA LYS A 98 -0.14 -53.28 4.91
C LYS A 98 -1.54 -53.90 4.74
N PHE A 99 -2.56 -53.22 5.25
CA PHE A 99 -3.95 -53.69 5.14
C PHE A 99 -4.41 -53.79 3.68
N ASN A 100 -4.15 -52.76 2.88
CA ASN A 100 -4.50 -52.75 1.45
C ASN A 100 -3.72 -53.79 0.61
N ALA A 101 -2.54 -54.19 1.10
CA ALA A 101 -1.78 -55.32 0.52
C ALA A 101 -2.32 -56.70 0.90
N GLY A 102 -3.40 -56.77 1.68
CA GLY A 102 -4.07 -58.02 2.06
C GLY A 102 -3.47 -58.71 3.30
N ILE A 103 -2.67 -57.99 4.07
CA ILE A 103 -2.11 -58.50 5.35
C ILE A 103 -3.25 -58.42 6.40
N THR A 104 -3.70 -59.53 6.89
CA THR A 104 -4.84 -59.65 7.82
C THR A 104 -4.42 -59.80 9.29
N GLU A 105 -3.16 -60.14 9.55
CA GLU A 105 -2.62 -60.26 10.91
C GLU A 105 -1.69 -59.09 11.18
N LEU A 106 -2.16 -58.03 11.91
CA LEU A 106 -1.45 -56.81 12.24
C LEU A 106 -1.46 -56.52 13.76
N PRO A 107 -1.20 -57.52 14.64
CA PRO A 107 -1.30 -57.30 16.08
C PRO A 107 -0.23 -56.34 16.64
N THR A 108 0.95 -56.30 16.02
CA THR A 108 2.05 -55.40 16.41
C THR A 108 1.68 -53.96 16.05
N GLU A 109 1.20 -53.72 14.82
CA GLU A 109 0.79 -52.41 14.33
C GLU A 109 -0.39 -51.86 15.15
N ILE A 110 -1.33 -52.70 15.52
CA ILE A 110 -2.46 -52.35 16.40
C ILE A 110 -1.96 -51.90 17.77
N ALA A 111 -0.98 -52.66 18.36
CA ALA A 111 -0.41 -52.32 19.63
C ALA A 111 0.39 -51.01 19.58
N GLU A 112 1.15 -50.78 18.52
CA GLU A 112 1.89 -49.52 18.28
C GLU A 112 0.94 -48.31 18.18
N GLY A 113 -0.12 -48.42 17.38
CA GLY A 113 -1.11 -47.38 17.28
C GLY A 113 -1.80 -47.04 18.60
N ALA A 114 -2.16 -48.06 19.38
CA ALA A 114 -2.73 -47.86 20.71
C ALA A 114 -1.76 -47.16 21.67
N ILE A 115 -0.47 -47.48 21.63
CA ILE A 115 0.56 -46.81 22.42
C ILE A 115 0.73 -45.34 22.02
N LEU A 116 0.71 -45.05 20.73
CA LEU A 116 0.76 -43.64 20.24
C LEU A 116 -0.43 -42.82 20.74
N ILE A 117 -1.63 -43.39 20.69
CA ILE A 117 -2.85 -42.73 21.20
C ILE A 117 -2.76 -42.52 22.71
N GLU A 118 -2.26 -43.49 23.51
CA GLU A 118 -2.07 -43.38 24.95
C GLU A 118 -1.03 -42.31 25.31
N LYS A 119 0.10 -42.25 24.59
CA LYS A 119 1.10 -41.19 24.74
C LYS A 119 0.46 -39.80 24.46
N THR A 120 -0.34 -39.68 23.43
CA THR A 120 -1.06 -38.42 23.11
C THR A 120 -2.07 -38.08 24.21
N ALA A 121 -2.81 -39.05 24.74
CA ALA A 121 -3.70 -38.85 25.88
C ALA A 121 -2.97 -38.29 27.11
N SER A 122 -1.70 -38.75 27.35
CA SER A 122 -0.88 -38.25 28.47
C SER A 122 -0.46 -36.79 28.32
N ARG A 123 -0.29 -36.28 27.07
CA ARG A 123 0.05 -34.90 26.76
C ARG A 123 -1.18 -33.95 26.81
N SER A 124 -2.38 -34.53 26.62
CA SER A 124 -3.60 -33.68 26.58
C SER A 124 -3.88 -33.00 27.92
N SER A 125 -3.99 -31.70 27.92
CA SER A 125 -4.40 -30.90 29.09
C SER A 125 -5.93 -30.86 29.27
N ARG A 126 -6.72 -31.30 28.26
CA ARG A 126 -8.19 -31.34 28.33
C ARG A 126 -8.64 -32.73 28.75
N LYS A 127 -9.30 -32.82 29.93
CA LYS A 127 -9.79 -34.10 30.48
C LYS A 127 -10.69 -34.85 29.50
N ALA A 128 -11.59 -34.17 28.80
CA ALA A 128 -12.48 -34.80 27.81
C ALA A 128 -11.72 -35.44 26.65
N ASP A 129 -10.72 -34.75 26.10
CA ASP A 129 -9.89 -35.24 24.99
C ASP A 129 -9.06 -36.46 25.44
N LYS A 130 -8.51 -36.39 26.66
CA LYS A 130 -7.78 -37.52 27.27
C LYS A 130 -8.65 -38.77 27.41
N GLU A 131 -9.89 -38.63 27.95
CA GLU A 131 -10.83 -39.72 28.09
C GLU A 131 -11.21 -40.34 26.73
N ARG A 132 -11.45 -39.50 25.73
CA ARG A 132 -11.78 -39.92 24.36
C ARG A 132 -10.60 -40.66 23.73
N LEU A 133 -9.38 -40.14 23.81
CA LEU A 133 -8.16 -40.81 23.31
C LEU A 133 -7.96 -42.17 23.98
N LEU A 134 -8.08 -42.28 25.31
CA LEU A 134 -7.99 -43.57 26.00
C LEU A 134 -9.07 -44.56 25.56
N SER A 135 -10.27 -44.10 25.28
CA SER A 135 -11.36 -44.95 24.72
C SER A 135 -11.00 -45.46 23.33
N PHE A 136 -10.39 -44.61 22.46
CA PHE A 136 -9.88 -45.06 21.15
C PHE A 136 -8.75 -46.09 21.27
N ALA A 137 -7.80 -45.85 22.15
CA ALA A 137 -6.72 -46.83 22.39
C ALA A 137 -7.25 -48.18 22.86
N ALA A 138 -8.25 -48.19 23.77
CA ALA A 138 -8.88 -49.41 24.26
C ALA A 138 -9.67 -50.17 23.19
N ARG A 139 -10.35 -49.43 22.29
CA ARG A 139 -11.05 -50.01 21.11
C ARG A 139 -10.03 -50.62 20.14
N LEU A 140 -8.96 -49.87 19.82
CA LEU A 140 -7.95 -50.34 18.88
C LEU A 140 -7.23 -51.59 19.39
N ARG A 141 -6.93 -51.73 20.70
CA ARG A 141 -6.32 -52.91 21.29
C ARG A 141 -7.17 -54.18 21.15
N LYS A 142 -8.48 -54.06 20.99
CA LYS A 142 -9.41 -55.20 20.85
C LYS A 142 -9.79 -55.49 19.41
N ALA A 143 -9.42 -54.60 18.49
CA ALA A 143 -9.79 -54.67 17.10
C ALA A 143 -9.03 -55.78 16.35
N ASP A 144 -9.65 -56.37 15.32
CA ASP A 144 -8.92 -57.07 14.27
C ASP A 144 -8.37 -56.05 13.24
N ALA A 145 -7.68 -56.55 12.22
CA ALA A 145 -7.06 -55.70 11.22
C ALA A 145 -8.05 -54.81 10.47
N ALA A 146 -9.25 -55.31 10.21
CA ALA A 146 -10.28 -54.56 9.47
C ALA A 146 -10.92 -53.46 10.35
N GLU A 147 -11.24 -53.79 11.59
CA GLU A 147 -11.78 -52.82 12.54
C GLU A 147 -10.70 -51.76 12.91
N GLY A 148 -9.44 -52.17 13.08
CA GLY A 148 -8.32 -51.27 13.31
C GLY A 148 -8.12 -50.28 12.18
N PHE A 149 -8.27 -50.73 10.94
CA PHE A 149 -8.25 -49.85 9.74
C PHE A 149 -9.36 -48.81 9.75
N GLN A 150 -10.57 -49.18 10.23
CA GLN A 150 -11.67 -48.19 10.33
C GLN A 150 -11.40 -47.18 11.49
N ILE A 151 -10.97 -47.67 12.66
CA ILE A 151 -10.68 -46.81 13.81
C ILE A 151 -9.58 -45.81 13.47
N ALA A 152 -8.49 -46.20 12.80
CA ALA A 152 -7.39 -45.31 12.41
C ALA A 152 -7.83 -44.16 11.49
N ARG A 153 -8.99 -44.28 10.83
CA ARG A 153 -9.54 -43.29 9.89
C ARG A 153 -10.69 -42.45 10.45
N GLU A 154 -11.10 -42.72 11.70
CA GLU A 154 -12.15 -41.92 12.32
C GLU A 154 -11.69 -40.44 12.43
N ILE A 155 -12.50 -39.53 11.87
CA ILE A 155 -12.19 -38.08 11.83
C ILE A 155 -11.94 -37.53 13.23
N GLU A 156 -12.70 -38.01 14.22
CA GLU A 156 -12.54 -37.58 15.61
C GLU A 156 -11.17 -37.98 16.16
N LEU A 157 -10.71 -39.20 15.91
CA LEU A 157 -9.37 -39.63 16.35
C LEU A 157 -8.26 -38.82 15.68
N ILE A 158 -8.36 -38.61 14.37
CA ILE A 158 -7.39 -37.81 13.61
C ILE A 158 -7.34 -36.38 14.18
N GLY A 159 -8.50 -35.77 14.45
CA GLY A 159 -8.59 -34.44 15.04
C GLY A 159 -7.96 -34.37 16.44
N LEU A 160 -8.23 -35.35 17.30
CA LEU A 160 -7.65 -35.41 18.65
C LEU A 160 -6.13 -35.61 18.62
N MET A 161 -5.61 -36.48 17.75
CA MET A 161 -4.17 -36.69 17.58
C MET A 161 -3.48 -35.41 17.06
N GLY A 162 -4.09 -34.74 16.11
CA GLY A 162 -3.60 -33.46 15.56
C GLY A 162 -3.67 -32.29 16.54
N ALA A 163 -4.60 -32.32 17.51
CA ALA A 163 -4.70 -31.28 18.56
C ALA A 163 -3.58 -31.39 19.63
N TRP A 164 -2.99 -32.58 19.82
CA TRP A 164 -1.98 -32.85 20.86
C TRP A 164 -0.73 -33.56 20.28
N PRO A 165 -0.09 -32.96 19.25
CA PRO A 165 1.07 -33.56 18.59
C PRO A 165 2.27 -33.64 19.52
N ASP A 166 3.19 -34.55 19.21
CA ASP A 166 4.51 -34.55 19.84
C ASP A 166 5.47 -33.63 19.08
N ARG A 167 5.85 -32.52 19.69
CA ARG A 167 6.77 -31.54 19.11
C ARG A 167 8.16 -31.55 19.78
N THR A 168 8.48 -32.59 20.56
CA THR A 168 9.77 -32.66 21.30
C THR A 168 10.98 -32.66 20.37
N LEU A 169 10.84 -33.15 19.14
CA LEU A 169 11.84 -33.17 18.08
C LEU A 169 11.50 -32.25 16.92
N SER A 170 10.74 -31.18 17.18
CA SER A 170 10.43 -30.20 16.14
C SER A 170 11.65 -29.36 15.76
N THR A 171 11.60 -28.79 14.56
CA THR A 171 12.54 -27.80 14.05
C THR A 171 11.81 -26.52 13.76
N GLU A 172 12.33 -25.39 14.24
CA GLU A 172 11.86 -24.06 13.90
C GLU A 172 12.77 -23.37 12.89
N TYR A 173 12.19 -22.62 11.97
CA TYR A 173 12.94 -21.74 11.05
C TYR A 173 13.53 -20.55 11.81
N SER A 174 14.81 -20.24 11.59
CA SER A 174 15.50 -19.12 12.23
C SER A 174 16.45 -18.45 11.23
N PRO A 175 16.62 -17.10 11.27
CA PRO A 175 15.95 -16.14 12.15
C PRO A 175 14.47 -15.93 11.81
N TYR A 176 13.69 -15.44 12.79
CA TYR A 176 12.27 -15.12 12.56
C TYR A 176 12.11 -13.99 11.53
N VAL A 177 11.08 -14.09 10.71
CA VAL A 177 10.76 -13.09 9.68
C VAL A 177 9.93 -11.97 10.30
N LYS A 178 10.38 -10.74 10.13
CA LYS A 178 9.67 -9.55 10.62
C LYS A 178 8.58 -9.12 9.64
N VAL A 179 7.43 -8.73 10.16
CA VAL A 179 6.32 -8.17 9.39
C VAL A 179 5.83 -6.90 10.06
N ILE A 180 5.79 -5.80 9.30
CA ILE A 180 5.15 -4.56 9.73
C ILE A 180 3.71 -4.57 9.23
N VAL A 181 2.76 -4.49 10.16
CA VAL A 181 1.35 -4.41 9.86
C VAL A 181 0.87 -2.99 10.12
N ASP A 182 0.58 -2.26 9.05
CA ASP A 182 0.12 -0.89 9.11
C ASP A 182 -1.41 -0.82 9.20
N ARG A 183 -1.94 0.37 9.50
CA ARG A 183 -3.38 0.64 9.44
C ARG A 183 -3.88 0.65 7.98
N PRO A 184 -5.19 0.46 7.73
CA PRO A 184 -5.75 0.31 6.37
C PRO A 184 -5.45 1.47 5.42
N GLU A 185 -5.34 2.71 5.92
CA GLU A 185 -5.04 3.91 5.12
C GLU A 185 -3.65 3.88 4.47
N ALA A 186 -2.75 3.04 4.98
CA ALA A 186 -1.45 2.79 4.35
C ALA A 186 -1.57 2.13 2.96
N LEU A 187 -2.67 1.40 2.72
CA LEU A 187 -2.91 0.64 1.49
C LEU A 187 -4.09 1.16 0.68
N PHE A 188 -5.09 1.80 1.30
CA PHE A 188 -6.26 2.33 0.60
C PHE A 188 -6.57 3.76 1.03
N ALA A 189 -6.23 4.73 0.18
CA ALA A 189 -6.46 6.14 0.44
C ALA A 189 -6.63 6.95 -0.86
N ALA A 190 -7.23 8.13 -0.73
CA ALA A 190 -7.31 9.15 -1.76
C ALA A 190 -6.87 10.49 -1.16
N TRP A 191 -5.83 11.08 -1.71
CA TRP A 191 -5.16 12.27 -1.19
C TRP A 191 -5.53 13.51 -1.99
N TYR A 192 -5.80 14.61 -1.26
CA TYR A 192 -6.00 15.92 -1.84
C TYR A 192 -4.96 16.89 -1.28
N GLU A 193 -4.05 17.35 -2.14
CA GLU A 193 -2.99 18.29 -1.80
C GLU A 193 -3.42 19.71 -2.10
N PHE A 194 -3.27 20.65 -1.16
CA PHE A 194 -3.43 22.07 -1.43
C PHE A 194 -2.63 22.94 -0.45
N PHE A 195 -2.27 24.14 -0.91
CA PHE A 195 -1.60 25.13 -0.05
C PHE A 195 -2.64 25.87 0.79
N PRO A 196 -2.56 25.85 2.13
CA PRO A 196 -3.50 26.57 3.00
C PRO A 196 -3.65 28.05 2.62
N ARG A 197 -2.53 28.68 2.23
CA ARG A 197 -2.50 30.10 1.86
C ARG A 197 -3.33 30.48 0.62
N SER A 198 -3.73 29.53 -0.20
CA SER A 198 -4.56 29.73 -1.39
C SER A 198 -5.92 29.04 -1.33
N ALA A 199 -6.34 28.57 -0.17
CA ALA A 199 -7.55 27.77 0.00
C ALA A 199 -8.83 28.46 -0.53
N GLN A 200 -8.94 29.78 -0.39
CA GLN A 200 -10.09 30.55 -0.89
C GLN A 200 -10.02 30.86 -2.39
N GLY A 201 -8.88 30.69 -3.04
CA GLY A 201 -8.69 31.02 -4.44
C GLY A 201 -8.64 32.52 -4.74
N LEU A 202 -8.29 33.37 -3.75
CA LEU A 202 -8.17 34.82 -3.89
C LEU A 202 -6.72 35.18 -4.22
N GLY A 203 -6.42 35.57 -5.46
CA GLY A 203 -5.05 35.73 -5.99
C GLY A 203 -4.20 36.86 -5.36
N GLU A 204 -4.80 37.83 -4.73
CA GLU A 204 -4.07 38.96 -4.10
C GLU A 204 -3.97 38.84 -2.58
N ARG A 205 -4.67 37.90 -1.98
CA ARG A 205 -4.80 37.79 -0.53
C ARG A 205 -4.64 36.33 -0.08
N GLY A 206 -3.70 36.13 0.87
CA GLY A 206 -3.50 34.83 1.51
C GLY A 206 -4.69 34.39 2.36
N SER A 207 -5.02 33.11 2.31
CA SER A 207 -5.95 32.45 3.22
C SER A 207 -5.23 32.01 4.50
N LYS A 208 -5.98 31.89 5.59
CA LYS A 208 -5.54 31.37 6.90
C LYS A 208 -6.05 29.95 7.13
N PHE A 209 -5.57 29.28 8.17
CA PHE A 209 -6.06 27.96 8.56
C PHE A 209 -7.59 27.92 8.74
N ARG A 210 -8.16 29.00 9.33
CA ARG A 210 -9.62 29.12 9.50
C ARG A 210 -10.40 29.21 8.19
N ASP A 211 -9.75 29.67 7.14
CA ASP A 211 -10.33 29.81 5.81
C ASP A 211 -10.29 28.51 4.97
N CYS A 212 -9.65 27.45 5.49
CA CYS A 212 -9.43 26.20 4.74
C CYS A 212 -10.68 25.28 4.73
N LEU A 213 -11.63 25.43 5.68
CA LEU A 213 -12.74 24.49 5.80
C LEU A 213 -13.57 24.30 4.54
N PRO A 214 -13.95 25.34 3.77
CA PRO A 214 -14.69 25.12 2.54
C PRO A 214 -13.94 24.23 1.54
N ARG A 215 -12.61 24.35 1.48
CA ARG A 215 -11.78 23.51 0.61
C ARG A 215 -11.70 22.07 1.13
N VAL A 216 -11.63 21.88 2.45
CA VAL A 216 -11.71 20.56 3.10
C VAL A 216 -13.05 19.89 2.85
N ASP A 217 -14.14 20.64 2.99
CA ASP A 217 -15.50 20.13 2.77
C ASP A 217 -15.72 19.72 1.30
N ASP A 218 -15.18 20.48 0.35
CA ASP A 218 -15.23 20.15 -1.07
C ASP A 218 -14.38 18.89 -1.40
N ALA A 219 -13.18 18.78 -0.85
CA ALA A 219 -12.35 17.58 -0.97
C ALA A 219 -13.07 16.34 -0.37
N LYS A 220 -13.73 16.50 0.78
CA LYS A 220 -14.55 15.45 1.38
C LYS A 220 -15.72 15.05 0.49
N ALA A 221 -16.42 16.02 -0.09
CA ALA A 221 -17.52 15.78 -1.03
C ALA A 221 -17.05 15.03 -2.28
N MET A 222 -15.85 15.32 -2.77
CA MET A 222 -15.21 14.55 -3.84
C MET A 222 -14.77 13.15 -3.42
N GLY A 223 -14.81 12.81 -2.12
CA GLY A 223 -14.53 11.48 -1.60
C GLY A 223 -13.10 11.23 -1.18
N PHE A 224 -12.25 12.26 -1.11
CA PHE A 224 -10.91 12.17 -0.54
C PHE A 224 -10.96 11.93 0.97
N ASN A 225 -9.95 11.25 1.50
CA ASN A 225 -9.84 10.94 2.93
C ASN A 225 -8.51 11.37 3.56
N VAL A 226 -7.57 11.89 2.77
CA VAL A 226 -6.33 12.52 3.26
C VAL A 226 -6.21 13.91 2.69
N ILE A 227 -6.07 14.91 3.57
CA ILE A 227 -5.70 16.28 3.22
C ILE A 227 -4.20 16.41 3.40
N TYR A 228 -3.49 16.78 2.34
CA TYR A 228 -2.05 17.00 2.39
C TYR A 228 -1.71 18.47 2.24
N PHE A 229 -0.99 19.01 3.23
CA PHE A 229 -0.47 20.36 3.25
C PHE A 229 1.03 20.37 2.91
N PRO A 230 1.47 21.08 1.84
CA PRO A 230 2.85 21.51 1.71
C PRO A 230 3.32 22.26 2.96
N PRO A 231 4.64 22.54 3.14
CA PRO A 231 5.14 23.08 4.40
C PRO A 231 4.37 24.30 4.88
N ILE A 232 3.98 24.28 6.16
CA ILE A 232 3.21 25.34 6.85
C ILE A 232 4.06 26.19 7.77
N HIS A 233 5.38 25.98 7.73
CA HIS A 233 6.36 26.60 8.64
C HIS A 233 6.69 28.02 8.24
N PRO A 234 7.27 28.83 9.16
CA PRO A 234 7.74 30.17 8.85
C PRO A 234 8.69 30.18 7.65
N ILE A 235 8.49 31.12 6.74
CA ILE A 235 9.26 31.24 5.50
C ILE A 235 10.36 32.29 5.65
N GLY A 236 11.58 32.00 5.18
CA GLY A 236 12.71 32.89 5.21
C GLY A 236 12.52 34.18 4.39
N PHE A 237 13.24 35.23 4.76
CA PHE A 237 13.25 36.53 4.09
C PHE A 237 14.49 36.72 3.21
N THR A 238 15.63 36.22 3.66
CA THR A 238 16.90 36.32 2.93
C THR A 238 16.87 35.50 1.65
N LYS A 239 17.18 36.11 0.51
CA LYS A 239 17.11 35.49 -0.82
C LYS A 239 15.72 34.92 -1.19
N ARG A 240 14.66 35.47 -0.59
CA ARG A 240 13.28 35.07 -0.88
C ARG A 240 13.01 35.11 -2.39
N LYS A 241 12.38 34.05 -2.90
CA LYS A 241 11.97 33.96 -4.30
C LYS A 241 10.66 34.69 -4.54
N GLY A 242 10.55 35.32 -5.70
CA GLY A 242 9.32 35.92 -6.19
C GLY A 242 8.55 35.04 -7.16
N LYS A 243 7.50 35.61 -7.79
CA LYS A 243 6.63 34.93 -8.75
C LYS A 243 7.41 34.20 -9.83
N ASN A 244 6.94 32.99 -10.20
CA ASN A 244 7.56 32.12 -11.19
C ASN A 244 9.06 31.84 -10.91
N ASN A 245 9.44 31.71 -9.63
CA ASN A 245 10.80 31.46 -9.18
C ASN A 245 11.81 32.60 -9.51
N SER A 246 11.32 33.85 -9.57
CA SER A 246 12.18 35.02 -9.70
C SER A 246 13.21 35.04 -8.55
N VAL A 247 14.44 35.41 -8.86
CA VAL A 247 15.52 35.58 -7.87
C VAL A 247 15.34 36.79 -6.95
N THR A 248 14.43 37.70 -7.31
CA THR A 248 14.07 38.89 -6.52
C THR A 248 12.59 38.82 -6.20
N ALA A 249 12.24 38.87 -4.93
CA ALA A 249 10.86 38.95 -4.45
C ALA A 249 10.41 40.41 -4.39
N GLU A 250 9.15 40.67 -4.78
CA GLU A 250 8.46 41.92 -4.49
C GLU A 250 8.04 41.95 -3.00
N PRO A 251 7.75 43.12 -2.43
CA PRO A 251 7.42 43.25 -1.01
C PRO A 251 6.25 42.36 -0.52
N ASN A 252 5.30 42.05 -1.41
CA ASN A 252 4.11 41.27 -1.10
C ASN A 252 4.20 39.80 -1.56
N ASP A 253 5.35 39.38 -2.09
CA ASP A 253 5.52 37.98 -2.50
C ASP A 253 5.62 37.07 -1.26
N PRO A 254 4.83 36.01 -1.19
CA PRO A 254 4.74 35.15 0.01
C PRO A 254 5.98 34.27 0.23
N GLY A 255 6.87 34.18 -0.75
CA GLY A 255 8.02 33.28 -0.72
C GLY A 255 7.66 31.82 -0.92
N VAL A 256 8.67 30.96 -0.85
CA VAL A 256 8.57 29.50 -1.08
C VAL A 256 8.41 28.78 0.26
N PRO A 257 7.36 27.98 0.48
CA PRO A 257 7.14 27.27 1.74
C PRO A 257 8.27 26.30 2.11
N TYR A 258 9.04 25.82 1.13
CA TYR A 258 10.18 24.94 1.33
C TYR A 258 11.45 25.66 1.82
N ALA A 259 11.48 27.00 1.82
CA ALA A 259 12.52 27.82 2.44
C ALA A 259 12.18 28.04 3.93
N ILE A 260 12.25 26.96 4.72
CA ILE A 260 11.74 26.89 6.07
C ILE A 260 12.63 27.67 7.04
N GLY A 261 11.98 28.46 7.90
CA GLY A 261 12.59 29.13 9.06
C GLY A 261 12.78 30.62 8.88
N SER A 262 12.48 31.37 9.93
CA SER A 262 12.68 32.80 10.06
C SER A 262 12.75 33.17 11.55
N LYS A 263 12.76 34.48 11.84
CA LYS A 263 12.64 34.98 13.23
C LYS A 263 11.41 34.48 13.99
N PHE A 264 10.43 33.91 13.30
CA PHE A 264 9.20 33.35 13.89
C PHE A 264 9.32 31.87 14.24
N GLY A 265 10.44 31.22 13.96
CA GLY A 265 10.72 29.83 14.27
C GLY A 265 11.13 28.99 13.07
N GLY A 266 11.24 27.68 13.28
CA GLY A 266 11.62 26.69 12.29
C GLY A 266 10.55 25.61 12.11
N HIS A 267 10.99 24.36 11.99
CA HIS A 267 10.14 23.19 11.68
C HIS A 267 9.06 22.85 12.73
N LYS A 268 9.13 23.42 13.93
CA LYS A 268 8.13 23.25 15.01
C LYS A 268 7.22 24.48 15.19
N ALA A 269 7.19 25.39 14.22
CA ALA A 269 6.35 26.57 14.22
C ALA A 269 5.51 26.65 12.96
N VAL A 270 4.42 27.42 12.99
CA VAL A 270 3.58 27.73 11.84
C VAL A 270 3.87 29.12 11.30
N GLU A 271 3.70 29.32 10.00
CA GLU A 271 3.80 30.62 9.36
C GLU A 271 2.73 31.57 9.94
N PRO A 272 3.10 32.73 10.54
CA PRO A 272 2.17 33.63 11.20
C PRO A 272 1.06 34.14 10.26
N GLU A 273 1.31 34.24 8.95
CA GLU A 273 0.30 34.64 7.98
C GLU A 273 -0.82 33.61 7.83
N LEU A 274 -0.56 32.32 8.15
CA LEU A 274 -1.54 31.24 8.16
C LEU A 274 -2.38 31.23 9.45
N GLY A 275 -1.86 31.83 10.54
CA GLY A 275 -2.49 31.82 11.85
C GLY A 275 -1.55 31.35 12.96
N THR A 276 -2.13 30.88 14.07
CA THR A 276 -1.40 30.35 15.22
C THR A 276 -1.35 28.82 15.20
N LEU A 277 -0.59 28.23 16.12
CA LEU A 277 -0.54 26.79 16.31
C LEU A 277 -1.91 26.25 16.76
N GLU A 278 -2.64 27.02 17.58
CA GLU A 278 -4.00 26.69 18.00
C GLU A 278 -5.01 26.71 16.84
N ASP A 279 -4.80 27.61 15.86
CA ASP A 279 -5.62 27.62 14.63
C ASP A 279 -5.32 26.38 13.77
N PHE A 280 -4.07 25.93 13.72
CA PHE A 280 -3.71 24.68 13.06
C PHE A 280 -4.32 23.47 13.77
N ASP A 281 -4.21 23.39 15.11
CA ASP A 281 -4.82 22.30 15.90
C ASP A 281 -6.34 22.25 15.69
N TRP A 282 -6.98 23.40 15.66
CA TRP A 282 -8.40 23.50 15.34
C TRP A 282 -8.69 22.91 13.94
N LEU A 283 -7.93 23.30 12.93
CA LEU A 283 -8.12 22.78 11.57
C LEU A 283 -7.90 21.27 11.49
N VAL A 284 -6.86 20.73 12.14
CA VAL A 284 -6.61 19.29 12.23
C VAL A 284 -7.80 18.57 12.87
N ASN A 285 -8.33 19.10 13.96
CA ASN A 285 -9.50 18.51 14.64
C ASN A 285 -10.77 18.57 13.77
N GLU A 286 -10.98 19.65 13.02
CA GLU A 286 -12.09 19.78 12.07
C GLU A 286 -11.96 18.76 10.91
N ILE A 287 -10.77 18.55 10.38
CA ILE A 287 -10.51 17.55 9.34
C ILE A 287 -10.79 16.15 9.89
N ARG A 288 -10.26 15.83 11.08
CA ARG A 288 -10.44 14.52 11.72
C ARG A 288 -11.89 14.24 12.10
N SER A 289 -12.64 15.26 12.56
CA SER A 289 -14.08 15.12 12.86
C SER A 289 -14.91 14.73 11.63
N ARG A 290 -14.41 15.06 10.43
CA ARG A 290 -14.99 14.64 9.14
C ARG A 290 -14.58 13.24 8.70
N GLY A 291 -13.82 12.51 9.53
CA GLY A 291 -13.28 11.18 9.20
C GLY A 291 -12.22 11.24 8.11
N MET A 292 -11.44 12.32 8.07
CA MET A 292 -10.30 12.51 7.18
C MET A 292 -9.01 12.60 8.00
N GLU A 293 -7.88 12.36 7.35
CA GLU A 293 -6.54 12.47 7.95
C GLU A 293 -5.79 13.69 7.41
N VAL A 294 -4.85 14.18 8.22
CA VAL A 294 -3.93 15.25 7.81
C VAL A 294 -2.56 14.65 7.50
N ALA A 295 -2.06 14.92 6.30
CA ALA A 295 -0.68 14.72 5.92
C ALA A 295 0.05 16.07 5.93
N LEU A 296 1.24 16.09 6.54
CA LEU A 296 2.10 17.27 6.58
C LEU A 296 3.41 17.01 5.85
N ASP A 297 3.91 18.01 5.14
CA ASP A 297 5.20 17.91 4.47
C ASP A 297 6.35 17.96 5.50
N PHE A 298 7.25 17.00 5.41
CA PHE A 298 8.50 16.98 6.17
C PHE A 298 9.67 17.25 5.22
N ALA A 299 9.95 18.54 5.00
CA ALA A 299 11.06 19.01 4.20
C ALA A 299 12.25 19.37 5.10
N ILE A 300 13.32 18.59 5.01
CA ILE A 300 14.55 18.81 5.81
C ILE A 300 15.46 19.82 5.09
N ASN A 301 14.99 21.05 5.03
CA ASN A 301 15.67 22.18 4.41
C ASN A 301 15.52 23.42 5.31
N CYS A 302 16.51 24.28 5.34
CA CYS A 302 16.50 25.52 6.12
C CYS A 302 16.64 26.73 5.20
N SER A 303 15.91 27.81 5.48
CA SER A 303 16.24 29.10 4.89
C SER A 303 17.54 29.65 5.50
N PRO A 304 18.17 30.67 4.91
CA PRO A 304 19.27 31.38 5.56
C PRO A 304 18.93 32.01 6.92
N ASP A 305 17.64 32.25 7.17
CA ASP A 305 17.14 32.87 8.42
C ASP A 305 16.67 31.85 9.46
N HIS A 306 16.84 30.54 9.20
CA HIS A 306 16.41 29.49 10.13
C HIS A 306 17.22 29.57 11.44
N PRO A 307 16.60 29.40 12.62
CA PRO A 307 17.28 29.38 13.90
C PRO A 307 18.53 28.49 13.97
N TYR A 308 18.49 27.31 13.33
CA TYR A 308 19.61 26.36 13.29
C TYR A 308 20.89 26.97 12.65
N VAL A 309 20.76 27.95 11.76
CA VAL A 309 21.94 28.58 11.13
C VAL A 309 22.82 29.28 12.17
N ALA A 310 22.18 29.87 13.18
CA ALA A 310 22.89 30.52 14.29
C ALA A 310 23.21 29.55 15.44
N GLU A 311 22.30 28.65 15.76
CA GLU A 311 22.40 27.76 16.92
C GLU A 311 23.30 26.54 16.65
N HIS A 312 23.31 26.04 15.40
CA HIS A 312 23.97 24.80 14.97
C HIS A 312 24.71 25.01 13.62
N PRO A 313 25.67 25.95 13.52
CA PRO A 313 26.35 26.21 12.24
C PRO A 313 27.08 24.97 11.69
N ASP A 314 27.47 24.02 12.55
CA ASP A 314 28.11 22.76 12.22
C ASP A 314 27.15 21.78 11.48
N TRP A 315 25.86 22.02 11.51
CA TRP A 315 24.87 21.19 10.76
C TRP A 315 24.80 21.53 9.27
N PHE A 316 25.55 22.52 8.79
CA PHE A 316 25.52 22.96 7.40
C PHE A 316 26.83 22.68 6.67
N PHE A 317 26.75 22.63 5.35
CA PHE A 317 27.93 22.53 4.49
C PHE A 317 28.55 23.93 4.32
N HIS A 318 29.82 24.09 4.67
CA HIS A 318 30.57 25.32 4.47
C HIS A 318 31.44 25.25 3.22
N ARG A 319 31.52 26.37 2.49
CA ARG A 319 32.46 26.55 1.38
C ARG A 319 33.80 27.01 1.91
N PRO A 320 34.90 26.94 1.11
CA PRO A 320 36.21 27.39 1.53
C PRO A 320 36.28 28.89 1.94
N ASP A 321 35.36 29.70 1.42
CA ASP A 321 35.23 31.13 1.77
C ASP A 321 34.42 31.35 3.07
N GLY A 322 34.02 30.29 3.76
CA GLY A 322 33.23 30.37 5.00
C GLY A 322 31.70 30.50 4.78
N THR A 323 31.25 30.70 3.58
CA THR A 323 29.79 30.77 3.30
C THR A 323 29.14 29.40 3.38
N ILE A 324 27.84 29.35 3.77
CA ILE A 324 27.04 28.12 3.76
C ILE A 324 26.67 27.80 2.31
N LYS A 325 26.77 26.51 1.96
CA LYS A 325 26.37 26.03 0.64
C LYS A 325 24.84 25.98 0.55
N TYR A 326 24.27 26.67 -0.43
CA TYR A 326 22.85 26.57 -0.75
C TYR A 326 22.54 25.32 -1.63
N ALA A 327 21.26 24.93 -1.68
CA ALA A 327 20.81 23.82 -2.53
C ALA A 327 20.92 24.20 -4.02
N GLU A 328 21.39 23.27 -4.84
CA GLU A 328 21.47 23.45 -6.29
C GLU A 328 21.29 22.14 -7.03
N ASN A 329 20.66 22.22 -8.20
CA ASN A 329 20.61 21.16 -9.21
C ASN A 329 20.97 21.84 -10.54
N PRO A 330 22.27 21.94 -10.87
CA PRO A 330 22.73 22.76 -11.97
C PRO A 330 21.97 22.52 -13.28
N PRO A 331 21.57 23.57 -14.01
CA PRO A 331 21.88 24.99 -13.75
C PRO A 331 20.97 25.69 -12.71
N LYS A 332 19.98 24.99 -12.11
CA LYS A 332 19.05 25.56 -11.12
C LYS A 332 19.75 25.80 -9.79
N LYS A 333 19.54 27.00 -9.20
CA LYS A 333 20.03 27.42 -7.89
C LYS A 333 18.89 27.78 -6.96
N TYR A 334 18.94 27.28 -5.74
CA TYR A 334 17.95 27.56 -4.68
C TYR A 334 18.66 28.28 -3.54
N GLU A 335 18.99 29.57 -3.76
CA GLU A 335 19.78 30.38 -2.83
C GLU A 335 19.05 30.67 -1.50
N ASP A 336 17.76 30.48 -1.49
CA ASP A 336 16.86 30.58 -0.34
C ASP A 336 16.80 29.30 0.50
N VAL A 337 17.54 28.24 0.13
CA VAL A 337 17.51 26.93 0.80
C VAL A 337 18.92 26.43 1.13
N TYR A 338 19.19 26.18 2.40
CA TYR A 338 20.40 25.54 2.91
C TYR A 338 20.12 24.09 3.29
N PRO A 339 20.75 23.10 2.60
CA PRO A 339 20.63 21.68 2.98
C PRO A 339 21.43 21.39 4.26
N LEU A 340 20.87 20.52 5.12
CA LEU A 340 21.54 20.03 6.31
C LEU A 340 22.59 18.95 5.97
N ASN A 341 23.72 19.00 6.62
CA ASN A 341 24.83 18.05 6.48
C ASN A 341 24.68 16.89 7.48
N PHE A 342 24.18 15.75 7.00
CA PHE A 342 24.00 14.53 7.81
C PHE A 342 25.32 13.81 8.14
N HIS A 343 26.46 14.28 7.61
CA HIS A 343 27.80 13.75 7.88
C HIS A 343 28.65 14.68 8.77
N ASN A 344 28.02 15.66 9.44
CA ASN A 344 28.69 16.54 10.37
C ASN A 344 29.16 15.77 11.62
N PRO A 345 30.16 16.27 12.37
CA PRO A 345 30.65 15.60 13.59
C PRO A 345 29.56 15.38 14.66
N ASN A 346 28.56 16.26 14.70
CA ASN A 346 27.44 16.20 15.65
C ASN A 346 26.16 15.63 15.04
N TRP A 347 26.29 14.70 14.08
CA TRP A 347 25.19 14.13 13.33
C TRP A 347 24.07 13.50 14.19
N ARG A 348 24.43 12.95 15.37
CA ARG A 348 23.45 12.33 16.24
C ARG A 348 22.47 13.36 16.81
N ALA A 349 22.94 14.52 17.21
CA ALA A 349 22.06 15.61 17.68
C ALA A 349 21.12 16.09 16.56
N LEU A 350 21.60 16.17 15.32
CA LEU A 350 20.76 16.48 14.16
C LEU A 350 19.66 15.41 13.96
N TRP A 351 20.01 14.12 14.08
CA TRP A 351 19.03 13.04 13.93
C TRP A 351 17.95 13.11 15.01
N GLU A 352 18.35 13.33 16.28
CA GLU A 352 17.40 13.45 17.40
C GLU A 352 16.50 14.69 17.22
N GLU A 353 17.03 15.79 16.72
CA GLU A 353 16.22 16.97 16.43
C GLU A 353 15.20 16.69 15.31
N MET A 354 15.58 16.02 14.23
CA MET A 354 14.66 15.65 13.15
C MET A 354 13.56 14.70 13.64
N LYS A 355 13.90 13.75 14.52
CA LYS A 355 12.90 12.90 15.21
C LYS A 355 11.96 13.77 16.05
N SER A 356 12.48 14.69 16.80
CA SER A 356 11.68 15.57 17.68
C SER A 356 10.69 16.45 16.91
N VAL A 357 11.01 16.82 15.67
CA VAL A 357 10.08 17.52 14.76
C VAL A 357 8.88 16.64 14.43
N ILE A 358 9.11 15.38 14.03
CA ILE A 358 8.03 14.43 13.73
C ILE A 358 7.16 14.20 14.98
N LEU A 359 7.79 13.94 16.13
CA LEU A 359 7.07 13.71 17.39
C LEU A 359 6.28 14.94 17.84
N PHE A 360 6.80 16.16 17.59
CA PHE A 360 6.07 17.40 17.86
C PHE A 360 4.74 17.42 17.07
N TRP A 361 4.77 17.24 15.76
CA TRP A 361 3.56 17.23 14.95
C TRP A 361 2.66 16.03 15.21
N ALA A 362 3.23 14.89 15.59
CA ALA A 362 2.44 13.74 16.03
C ALA A 362 1.64 14.04 17.31
N LYS A 363 2.17 14.81 18.26
CA LYS A 363 1.42 15.31 19.43
C LYS A 363 0.27 16.25 19.05
N HIS A 364 0.40 16.95 17.92
CA HIS A 364 -0.66 17.79 17.33
C HIS A 364 -1.59 17.00 16.38
N ASN A 365 -1.71 15.68 16.58
CA ASN A 365 -2.61 14.78 15.85
C ASN A 365 -2.31 14.62 14.34
N VAL A 366 -1.13 14.96 13.87
CA VAL A 366 -0.67 14.61 12.52
C VAL A 366 -0.14 13.17 12.54
N ARG A 367 -0.64 12.32 11.67
CA ARG A 367 -0.27 10.89 11.58
C ARG A 367 0.28 10.49 10.23
N ILE A 368 0.41 11.42 9.30
CA ILE A 368 0.93 11.16 7.97
C ILE A 368 1.96 12.24 7.64
N PHE A 369 3.14 11.81 7.18
CA PHE A 369 4.21 12.71 6.76
C PHE A 369 4.63 12.37 5.34
N ARG A 370 4.48 13.34 4.43
CA ARG A 370 5.12 13.29 3.13
C ARG A 370 6.53 13.83 3.27
N VAL A 371 7.51 13.05 2.90
CA VAL A 371 8.92 13.40 3.09
C VAL A 371 9.52 13.89 1.79
N ASP A 372 9.98 15.13 1.81
CA ASP A 372 10.59 15.81 0.67
C ASP A 372 12.00 15.27 0.40
N ASN A 373 12.26 14.82 -0.84
CA ASN A 373 13.56 14.37 -1.33
C ASN A 373 14.36 13.47 -0.34
N PRO A 374 13.79 12.37 0.20
CA PRO A 374 14.49 11.53 1.18
C PRO A 374 15.75 10.86 0.63
N HIS A 375 15.84 10.67 -0.68
CA HIS A 375 17.01 10.08 -1.34
C HIS A 375 18.29 10.94 -1.26
N THR A 376 18.17 12.18 -0.80
CA THR A 376 19.31 13.09 -0.56
C THR A 376 19.88 12.99 0.85
N LYS A 377 19.31 12.15 1.71
CA LYS A 377 19.73 11.88 3.09
C LYS A 377 20.13 10.42 3.25
N PRO A 378 20.90 10.04 4.28
CA PRO A 378 21.32 8.65 4.49
C PRO A 378 20.14 7.72 4.72
N VAL A 379 20.12 6.57 4.04
CA VAL A 379 19.08 5.53 4.24
C VAL A 379 19.05 5.05 5.70
N ALA A 380 20.23 4.96 6.34
CA ALA A 380 20.34 4.59 7.76
C ALA A 380 19.64 5.59 8.70
N PHE A 381 19.64 6.88 8.36
CA PHE A 381 18.87 7.87 9.11
C PHE A 381 17.37 7.59 9.02
N TRP A 382 16.84 7.29 7.84
CA TRP A 382 15.42 7.00 7.65
C TRP A 382 15.01 5.72 8.35
N GLU A 383 15.82 4.66 8.25
CA GLU A 383 15.56 3.41 8.94
C GLU A 383 15.46 3.63 10.46
N TRP A 384 16.41 4.36 11.03
CA TRP A 384 16.41 4.71 12.44
C TRP A 384 15.24 5.60 12.82
N LEU A 385 15.01 6.72 12.10
CA LEU A 385 13.94 7.68 12.41
C LEU A 385 12.56 7.03 12.41
N ILE A 386 12.26 6.27 11.36
CA ILE A 386 10.95 5.64 11.20
C ILE A 386 10.71 4.61 12.31
N ASN A 387 11.71 3.80 12.65
CA ASN A 387 11.60 2.83 13.74
C ASN A 387 11.40 3.51 15.10
N GLU A 388 12.16 4.59 15.40
CA GLU A 388 12.00 5.35 16.64
C GLU A 388 10.59 5.97 16.76
N VAL A 389 10.10 6.58 15.68
CA VAL A 389 8.77 7.19 15.68
C VAL A 389 7.67 6.13 15.86
N ARG A 390 7.81 4.96 15.21
CA ARG A 390 6.84 3.87 15.31
C ARG A 390 6.74 3.26 16.71
N THR A 391 7.80 3.39 17.52
CA THR A 391 7.76 2.94 18.92
C THR A 391 6.70 3.70 19.72
N ASP A 392 6.57 5.01 19.49
CA ASP A 392 5.60 5.86 20.20
C ASP A 392 4.27 6.00 19.42
N TYR A 393 4.33 5.96 18.09
CA TYR A 393 3.20 6.18 17.17
C TYR A 393 3.20 5.12 16.04
N PRO A 394 2.79 3.88 16.31
CA PRO A 394 2.81 2.79 15.32
C PRO A 394 1.89 3.05 14.12
N ASP A 395 0.93 3.96 14.25
CA ASP A 395 -0.04 4.35 13.25
C ASP A 395 0.45 5.44 12.28
N VAL A 396 1.68 5.93 12.43
CA VAL A 396 2.25 6.94 11.53
C VAL A 396 2.57 6.35 10.17
N ILE A 397 2.16 7.07 9.12
CA ILE A 397 2.43 6.77 7.71
C ILE A 397 3.50 7.74 7.18
N PHE A 398 4.54 7.21 6.55
CA PHE A 398 5.55 7.98 5.85
C PHE A 398 5.45 7.75 4.34
N LEU A 399 5.25 8.83 3.57
CA LEU A 399 5.24 8.83 2.11
C LEU A 399 6.56 9.41 1.59
N SER A 400 7.32 8.61 0.87
CA SER A 400 8.60 9.00 0.25
C SER A 400 8.38 9.72 -1.08
N GLU A 401 8.78 10.99 -1.17
CA GLU A 401 8.89 11.68 -2.46
C GLU A 401 10.31 11.57 -2.98
N ALA A 402 10.55 10.53 -3.78
CA ALA A 402 11.88 10.20 -4.27
C ALA A 402 11.85 9.84 -5.76
N PHE A 403 11.84 10.84 -6.61
CA PHE A 403 11.98 10.63 -8.06
C PHE A 403 13.46 10.43 -8.41
N THR A 404 13.95 9.23 -8.14
CA THR A 404 15.36 8.84 -8.26
C THR A 404 15.51 7.48 -8.92
N ARG A 405 16.73 6.94 -8.92
CA ARG A 405 17.02 5.63 -9.53
C ARG A 405 16.24 4.49 -8.82
N PRO A 406 15.81 3.46 -9.57
CA PRO A 406 14.96 2.38 -9.01
C PRO A 406 15.53 1.71 -7.75
N LYS A 407 16.85 1.46 -7.70
CA LYS A 407 17.49 0.85 -6.51
C LYS A 407 17.35 1.71 -5.26
N MET A 408 17.46 3.03 -5.38
CA MET A 408 17.30 3.95 -4.26
C MET A 408 15.85 4.02 -3.81
N MET A 409 14.88 4.06 -4.74
CA MET A 409 13.45 4.03 -4.39
C MET A 409 13.10 2.73 -3.64
N LYS A 410 13.60 1.58 -4.12
CA LYS A 410 13.40 0.28 -3.45
C LYS A 410 14.06 0.26 -2.05
N ALA A 411 15.26 0.83 -1.89
CA ALA A 411 15.95 0.90 -0.60
C ALA A 411 15.16 1.75 0.41
N LEU A 412 14.63 2.91 0.00
CA LEU A 412 13.78 3.74 0.85
C LEU A 412 12.48 3.01 1.24
N ALA A 413 11.83 2.33 0.31
CA ALA A 413 10.66 1.53 0.64
C ALA A 413 11.00 0.41 1.64
N LYS A 414 12.12 -0.30 1.46
CA LYS A 414 12.56 -1.39 2.36
C LYS A 414 12.92 -0.88 3.76
N CYS A 415 13.56 0.29 3.87
CA CYS A 415 14.03 0.82 5.16
C CYS A 415 12.92 1.36 6.08
N GLY A 416 11.65 1.40 5.63
CA GLY A 416 10.53 1.74 6.51
C GLY A 416 9.47 2.66 5.93
N PHE A 417 9.72 3.37 4.82
CA PHE A 417 8.69 4.22 4.21
C PHE A 417 7.44 3.42 3.89
N THR A 418 6.29 3.87 4.38
CA THR A 418 5.00 3.17 4.26
C THR A 418 4.48 3.18 2.83
N GLN A 419 4.63 4.32 2.14
CA GLN A 419 4.21 4.57 0.77
C GLN A 419 5.33 5.28 0.00
N SER A 420 5.28 5.23 -1.32
CA SER A 420 6.24 5.90 -2.20
C SER A 420 5.54 6.55 -3.38
N TYR A 421 5.97 7.76 -3.75
CA TYR A 421 5.71 8.28 -5.10
C TYR A 421 6.27 7.31 -6.13
N THR A 422 5.81 7.41 -7.36
CA THR A 422 6.08 6.41 -8.39
C THR A 422 6.41 7.07 -9.73
N TYR A 423 6.88 6.27 -10.69
CA TYR A 423 7.07 6.72 -12.06
C TYR A 423 5.76 6.82 -12.85
N PHE A 424 4.61 6.53 -12.25
CA PHE A 424 3.29 6.65 -12.88
C PHE A 424 3.12 8.00 -13.60
N THR A 425 3.57 9.09 -13.01
CA THR A 425 3.51 10.44 -13.56
C THR A 425 3.97 10.52 -15.03
N TRP A 426 4.99 9.74 -15.41
CA TRP A 426 5.59 9.72 -16.75
C TRP A 426 5.33 8.46 -17.57
N ARG A 427 4.54 7.52 -17.06
CA ARG A 427 4.13 6.33 -17.79
C ARG A 427 2.82 6.59 -18.51
N ASN A 428 2.86 6.70 -19.85
CA ASN A 428 1.72 7.12 -20.67
C ASN A 428 1.34 6.10 -21.74
N THR A 429 2.25 5.23 -22.13
CA THR A 429 1.99 4.19 -23.15
C THR A 429 1.52 2.90 -22.50
N LYS A 430 0.83 2.06 -23.29
CA LYS A 430 0.38 0.72 -22.86
C LYS A 430 1.55 -0.12 -22.35
N TYR A 431 2.67 -0.13 -23.08
CA TYR A 431 3.86 -0.88 -22.70
C TYR A 431 4.43 -0.42 -21.35
N GLU A 432 4.66 0.89 -21.18
CA GLU A 432 5.24 1.45 -19.97
C GLU A 432 4.37 1.20 -18.73
N LEU A 433 3.04 1.36 -18.86
CA LEU A 433 2.11 1.12 -17.78
C LEU A 433 2.07 -0.38 -17.42
N THR A 434 1.96 -1.25 -18.43
CA THR A 434 1.90 -2.70 -18.20
C THR A 434 3.17 -3.22 -17.53
N GLU A 435 4.35 -2.85 -18.05
CA GLU A 435 5.64 -3.26 -17.50
C GLU A 435 5.78 -2.81 -16.04
N TYR A 436 5.60 -1.52 -15.82
CA TYR A 436 5.80 -0.93 -14.49
C TYR A 436 4.83 -1.45 -13.44
N LEU A 437 3.55 -1.55 -13.77
CA LEU A 437 2.54 -2.04 -12.84
C LEU A 437 2.68 -3.54 -12.59
N THR A 438 3.08 -4.32 -13.59
CA THR A 438 3.41 -5.74 -13.40
C THR A 438 4.58 -5.89 -12.42
N GLU A 439 5.64 -5.09 -12.56
CA GLU A 439 6.74 -5.08 -11.59
C GLU A 439 6.24 -4.80 -10.16
N LEU A 440 5.42 -3.77 -9.96
CA LEU A 440 4.91 -3.37 -8.66
C LEU A 440 4.02 -4.43 -7.99
N CYS A 441 3.13 -5.06 -8.76
CA CYS A 441 2.04 -5.88 -8.22
C CYS A 441 2.34 -7.40 -8.20
N THR A 442 3.29 -7.89 -9.03
CA THR A 442 3.54 -9.33 -9.19
C THR A 442 4.89 -9.80 -8.70
N THR A 443 5.89 -8.90 -8.61
CA THR A 443 7.22 -9.25 -8.09
C THR A 443 7.28 -9.15 -6.56
N GLU A 444 8.46 -9.37 -5.98
CA GLU A 444 8.69 -9.15 -4.54
C GLU A 444 8.33 -7.73 -4.07
N MET A 445 8.24 -6.75 -4.99
CA MET A 445 7.89 -5.37 -4.66
C MET A 445 6.55 -5.25 -3.96
N LYS A 446 5.59 -6.11 -4.25
CA LYS A 446 4.28 -6.14 -3.58
C LYS A 446 4.37 -6.30 -2.05
N TYR A 447 5.48 -6.85 -1.54
CA TYR A 447 5.68 -7.08 -0.12
C TYR A 447 6.30 -5.91 0.64
N PHE A 448 6.82 -4.88 -0.07
CA PHE A 448 7.47 -3.74 0.59
C PHE A 448 7.20 -2.38 -0.05
N PHE A 449 6.78 -2.32 -1.32
CA PHE A 449 6.58 -1.07 -2.06
C PHE A 449 5.09 -0.81 -2.30
N ARG A 450 4.54 0.24 -1.70
CA ARG A 450 3.16 0.67 -1.92
C ARG A 450 3.16 1.99 -2.67
N GLY A 451 2.77 1.94 -3.94
CA GLY A 451 2.74 3.11 -4.81
C GLY A 451 1.58 4.05 -4.50
N ASN A 452 1.88 5.32 -4.24
CA ASN A 452 0.91 6.40 -4.21
C ASN A 452 0.98 7.14 -5.55
N PHE A 453 -0.09 7.06 -6.36
CA PHE A 453 -0.11 7.59 -7.73
C PHE A 453 -0.65 9.02 -7.75
N PHE A 454 0.24 9.99 -7.60
CA PHE A 454 -0.12 11.39 -7.84
C PHE A 454 -0.23 11.66 -9.33
N THR A 455 -1.34 12.28 -9.74
CA THR A 455 -1.59 12.67 -11.14
C THR A 455 -0.79 13.88 -11.56
N ASN A 456 -0.54 14.77 -10.62
CA ASN A 456 0.24 16.00 -10.70
C ASN A 456 0.75 16.38 -9.31
N THR A 457 1.72 17.27 -9.23
CA THR A 457 2.22 17.88 -7.99
C THR A 457 2.45 19.36 -8.21
N PRO A 458 2.70 20.19 -7.17
CA PRO A 458 3.05 21.60 -7.37
C PRO A 458 4.28 21.83 -8.25
N ASP A 459 5.17 20.84 -8.33
CA ASP A 459 6.40 20.91 -9.13
C ASP A 459 6.30 20.21 -10.49
N ILE A 460 5.25 19.39 -10.70
CA ILE A 460 5.15 18.54 -11.88
C ILE A 460 3.77 18.62 -12.49
N LEU A 461 3.66 19.31 -13.62
CA LEU A 461 2.57 19.25 -14.58
C LEU A 461 3.00 18.38 -15.75
N PRO A 462 2.65 17.09 -15.80
CA PRO A 462 3.12 16.19 -16.85
C PRO A 462 2.74 16.65 -18.24
N TYR A 463 3.61 16.43 -19.23
CA TYR A 463 3.34 16.81 -20.63
C TYR A 463 2.03 16.24 -21.16
N PHE A 464 1.63 15.06 -20.71
CA PHE A 464 0.35 14.46 -21.06
C PHE A 464 -0.85 15.33 -20.65
N LEU A 465 -0.80 15.97 -19.47
CA LEU A 465 -1.84 16.90 -19.02
C LEU A 465 -1.74 18.25 -19.73
N GLN A 466 -0.53 18.73 -20.01
CA GLN A 466 -0.34 20.00 -20.71
C GLN A 466 -1.02 20.00 -22.08
N SER A 467 -0.83 18.93 -22.86
CA SER A 467 -1.33 18.82 -24.24
C SER A 467 -2.71 18.16 -24.32
N GLY A 468 -3.03 17.23 -23.44
CA GLY A 468 -4.24 16.41 -23.52
C GLY A 468 -5.53 17.11 -23.11
N GLY A 469 -5.44 18.33 -22.53
CA GLY A 469 -6.60 19.08 -22.07
C GLY A 469 -7.51 18.26 -21.13
N ARG A 470 -8.78 18.62 -21.02
CA ARG A 470 -9.75 17.93 -20.16
C ARG A 470 -9.79 16.40 -20.33
N PRO A 471 -9.76 15.82 -21.56
CA PRO A 471 -9.69 14.36 -21.73
C PRO A 471 -8.45 13.73 -21.08
N GLY A 472 -7.30 14.40 -21.14
CA GLY A 472 -6.08 13.93 -20.48
C GLY A 472 -6.24 13.82 -18.95
N PHE A 473 -6.92 14.80 -18.33
CA PHE A 473 -7.23 14.75 -16.90
C PHE A 473 -8.19 13.61 -16.54
N LEU A 474 -9.23 13.39 -17.35
CA LEU A 474 -10.17 12.26 -17.14
C LEU A 474 -9.43 10.90 -17.23
N ILE A 475 -8.60 10.71 -18.26
CA ILE A 475 -7.80 9.50 -18.46
C ILE A 475 -6.88 9.25 -17.25
N ARG A 476 -6.11 10.27 -16.84
CA ARG A 476 -5.17 10.13 -15.72
C ARG A 476 -5.89 9.88 -14.38
N ALA A 477 -7.07 10.49 -14.18
CA ALA A 477 -7.88 10.23 -13.00
C ALA A 477 -8.33 8.77 -12.91
N VAL A 478 -8.82 8.17 -14.01
CA VAL A 478 -9.20 6.75 -14.05
C VAL A 478 -7.99 5.86 -13.80
N LEU A 479 -6.88 6.09 -14.52
CA LEU A 479 -5.67 5.28 -14.36
C LEU A 479 -5.14 5.34 -12.91
N ALA A 480 -5.01 6.54 -12.33
CA ALA A 480 -4.52 6.71 -10.97
C ALA A 480 -5.43 6.04 -9.94
N SER A 481 -6.75 6.17 -10.11
CA SER A 481 -7.74 5.68 -9.13
C SER A 481 -8.04 4.19 -9.22
N THR A 482 -7.68 3.51 -10.32
CA THR A 482 -8.04 2.09 -10.53
C THR A 482 -6.87 1.13 -10.69
N LEU A 483 -5.70 1.60 -11.15
CA LEU A 483 -4.48 0.78 -11.24
C LEU A 483 -3.84 0.52 -9.88
N THR A 484 -3.99 1.43 -8.94
CA THR A 484 -3.47 1.30 -7.58
C THR A 484 -4.56 1.51 -6.54
N THR A 485 -4.22 1.28 -5.29
CA THR A 485 -5.12 1.46 -4.15
C THR A 485 -4.94 2.80 -3.43
N VAL A 486 -3.81 3.48 -3.63
CA VAL A 486 -3.53 4.82 -3.09
C VAL A 486 -3.20 5.78 -4.23
N TYR A 487 -3.92 6.87 -4.32
CA TYR A 487 -3.64 7.91 -5.29
C TYR A 487 -3.86 9.31 -4.72
N GLY A 488 -3.35 10.32 -5.39
CA GLY A 488 -3.52 11.72 -5.00
C GLY A 488 -3.65 12.66 -6.18
N ILE A 489 -4.25 13.81 -5.91
CA ILE A 489 -4.23 14.96 -6.82
C ILE A 489 -3.74 16.20 -6.07
N TYR A 490 -3.02 17.07 -6.76
CA TYR A 490 -2.77 18.44 -6.34
C TYR A 490 -3.89 19.32 -6.84
N SER A 491 -4.36 20.26 -6.00
CA SER A 491 -5.47 21.18 -6.26
C SER A 491 -5.28 21.95 -7.58
N GLY A 492 -6.38 22.09 -8.34
CA GLY A 492 -6.38 22.55 -9.72
C GLY A 492 -6.42 21.43 -10.75
N PHE A 493 -6.10 20.18 -10.37
CA PHE A 493 -6.33 19.01 -11.22
C PHE A 493 -7.82 18.85 -11.56
N GLU A 494 -8.69 18.98 -10.57
CA GLU A 494 -10.14 18.94 -10.72
C GLU A 494 -10.70 20.09 -11.57
N LEU A 495 -9.93 21.16 -11.75
CA LEU A 495 -10.24 22.29 -12.63
C LEU A 495 -9.59 22.16 -14.02
N CYS A 496 -8.84 21.10 -14.25
CA CYS A 496 -8.04 20.87 -15.47
C CYS A 496 -7.00 21.98 -15.72
N GLU A 497 -6.35 22.50 -14.68
CA GLU A 497 -5.27 23.48 -14.82
C GLU A 497 -4.09 22.85 -15.56
N ASN A 498 -3.77 23.36 -16.76
CA ASN A 498 -2.77 22.75 -17.65
C ASN A 498 -1.78 23.73 -18.28
N VAL A 499 -1.61 24.92 -17.73
CA VAL A 499 -0.73 25.94 -18.30
C VAL A 499 0.68 25.84 -17.70
N PRO A 500 1.69 25.38 -18.48
CA PRO A 500 3.06 25.25 -17.99
C PRO A 500 3.88 26.53 -18.19
N ILE A 501 5.01 26.60 -17.51
CA ILE A 501 6.13 27.42 -17.99
C ILE A 501 6.61 26.82 -19.33
N PRO A 502 6.84 27.61 -20.38
CA PRO A 502 7.22 27.09 -21.69
C PRO A 502 8.38 26.08 -21.64
N ASN A 503 8.17 24.89 -22.25
CA ASN A 503 9.13 23.78 -22.31
C ASN A 503 9.55 23.19 -20.95
N ARG A 504 8.68 23.29 -19.93
CA ARG A 504 8.91 22.71 -18.59
C ARG A 504 7.67 21.98 -18.10
N GLU A 505 7.88 21.09 -17.13
CA GLU A 505 6.78 20.46 -16.39
C GLU A 505 6.34 21.28 -15.17
N GLU A 506 6.75 22.53 -15.06
CA GLU A 506 6.36 23.45 -13.99
C GLU A 506 5.16 24.29 -14.39
N TYR A 507 4.24 24.51 -13.46
CA TYR A 507 3.09 25.38 -13.67
C TYR A 507 3.50 26.85 -13.86
N LEU A 508 2.91 27.52 -14.84
CA LEU A 508 2.97 28.98 -14.93
C LEU A 508 2.16 29.59 -13.78
N ASN A 509 2.69 30.63 -13.13
CA ASN A 509 2.10 31.24 -11.95
C ASN A 509 1.83 30.22 -10.84
N SER A 510 2.85 29.37 -10.57
CA SER A 510 2.76 28.31 -9.58
C SER A 510 2.45 28.86 -8.19
N GLU A 511 1.51 28.21 -7.51
CA GLU A 511 1.13 28.47 -6.13
C GLU A 511 2.30 28.31 -5.14
N LYS A 512 3.35 27.62 -5.53
CA LYS A 512 4.60 27.52 -4.79
C LYS A 512 5.29 28.88 -4.58
N TYR A 513 5.07 29.84 -5.48
CA TYR A 513 5.73 31.14 -5.48
C TYR A 513 4.78 32.34 -5.27
N GLN A 514 3.48 32.13 -5.34
CA GLN A 514 2.49 33.21 -5.24
C GLN A 514 1.15 32.70 -4.71
N PHE A 515 0.31 33.61 -4.30
CA PHE A 515 -1.11 33.27 -4.06
C PHE A 515 -1.80 32.94 -5.37
N LYS A 516 -2.63 31.88 -5.34
CA LYS A 516 -3.31 31.40 -6.56
C LYS A 516 -4.78 31.83 -6.55
N GLU A 517 -5.20 32.41 -7.66
CA GLU A 517 -6.62 32.66 -7.94
C GLU A 517 -7.26 31.42 -8.56
N ARG A 518 -8.40 30.99 -8.02
CA ARG A 518 -9.16 29.85 -8.55
C ARG A 518 -10.66 30.09 -8.37
N ASP A 519 -11.40 29.90 -9.44
CA ASP A 519 -12.83 29.65 -9.39
C ASP A 519 -13.06 28.15 -9.22
N TRP A 520 -13.36 27.73 -8.01
CA TRP A 520 -13.52 26.31 -7.67
C TRP A 520 -14.72 25.64 -8.35
N ASP A 521 -15.65 26.42 -8.90
CA ASP A 521 -16.82 25.95 -9.62
C ASP A 521 -16.76 26.28 -11.13
N ALA A 522 -15.56 26.59 -11.61
CA ALA A 522 -15.33 26.94 -13.02
C ALA A 522 -15.96 25.90 -13.97
N PRO A 523 -16.61 26.35 -15.05
CA PRO A 523 -17.19 25.46 -16.05
C PRO A 523 -16.15 24.51 -16.65
N GLY A 524 -16.53 23.28 -16.90
CA GLY A 524 -15.62 22.26 -17.47
C GLY A 524 -14.74 21.52 -16.44
N ASN A 525 -14.88 21.84 -15.15
CA ASN A 525 -14.22 21.06 -14.09
C ASN A 525 -14.62 19.58 -14.13
N ILE A 526 -13.82 18.74 -13.47
CA ILE A 526 -14.07 17.29 -13.40
C ILE A 526 -14.38 16.81 -11.98
N LYS A 527 -14.79 17.68 -11.07
CA LYS A 527 -15.12 17.35 -9.66
C LYS A 527 -16.13 16.20 -9.57
N ALA A 528 -17.22 16.27 -10.33
CA ALA A 528 -18.24 15.22 -10.36
C ALA A 528 -17.67 13.84 -10.81
N TYR A 529 -16.76 13.86 -11.78
CA TYR A 529 -16.12 12.65 -12.27
C TYR A 529 -15.17 12.04 -11.23
N VAL A 530 -14.36 12.86 -10.57
CA VAL A 530 -13.50 12.42 -9.46
C VAL A 530 -14.33 11.88 -8.29
N THR A 531 -15.44 12.54 -7.96
CA THR A 531 -16.40 12.07 -6.95
C THR A 531 -16.91 10.68 -7.27
N GLN A 532 -17.30 10.46 -8.54
CA GLN A 532 -17.79 9.16 -9.01
C GLN A 532 -16.68 8.08 -8.92
N LEU A 533 -15.46 8.38 -9.35
CA LEU A 533 -14.32 7.45 -9.23
C LEU A 533 -14.06 7.06 -7.78
N ASN A 534 -14.04 8.00 -6.86
CA ASN A 534 -13.85 7.74 -5.44
C ASN A 534 -14.98 6.89 -4.84
N ARG A 535 -16.23 7.11 -5.27
CA ARG A 535 -17.36 6.27 -4.88
C ARG A 535 -17.19 4.84 -5.42
N ILE A 536 -16.87 4.68 -6.71
CA ILE A 536 -16.65 3.37 -7.34
C ILE A 536 -15.57 2.59 -6.58
N ARG A 537 -14.44 3.22 -6.22
CA ARG A 537 -13.37 2.58 -5.44
C ARG A 537 -13.85 2.07 -4.08
N LYS A 538 -14.63 2.89 -3.36
CA LYS A 538 -15.17 2.53 -2.03
C LYS A 538 -16.19 1.39 -2.09
N GLU A 539 -17.01 1.35 -3.13
CA GLU A 539 -18.08 0.35 -3.29
C GLU A 539 -17.59 -0.98 -3.85
N ASN A 540 -16.38 -1.05 -4.40
CA ASN A 540 -15.86 -2.25 -5.06
C ASN A 540 -14.56 -2.74 -4.40
N ARG A 541 -14.66 -3.81 -3.61
CA ARG A 541 -13.54 -4.39 -2.86
C ARG A 541 -12.37 -4.80 -3.76
N ALA A 542 -12.64 -5.25 -4.97
CA ALA A 542 -11.60 -5.58 -5.95
C ALA A 542 -10.63 -4.41 -6.20
N LEU A 543 -11.11 -3.15 -6.17
CA LEU A 543 -10.30 -1.94 -6.34
C LEU A 543 -9.50 -1.55 -5.08
N GLN A 544 -9.73 -2.22 -3.95
CA GLN A 544 -9.05 -1.99 -2.67
C GLN A 544 -7.91 -2.98 -2.42
N ILE A 545 -7.71 -3.94 -3.32
CA ILE A 545 -6.65 -4.94 -3.24
C ILE A 545 -5.51 -4.52 -4.17
N TYR A 546 -4.28 -4.45 -3.65
CA TYR A 546 -3.10 -3.99 -4.40
C TYR A 546 -2.59 -5.04 -5.40
N GLU A 547 -2.57 -6.30 -4.99
CA GLU A 547 -1.87 -7.41 -5.66
C GLU A 547 -2.70 -8.15 -6.72
N ASN A 548 -3.93 -7.69 -7.01
CA ASN A 548 -4.89 -8.38 -7.89
C ASN A 548 -5.04 -7.78 -9.29
N LEU A 549 -4.12 -6.87 -9.68
CA LEU A 549 -4.11 -6.25 -11.00
C LEU A 549 -3.62 -7.23 -12.06
N GLU A 550 -4.38 -7.38 -13.14
CA GLU A 550 -4.01 -8.21 -14.28
C GLU A 550 -4.37 -7.52 -15.60
N PHE A 551 -3.36 -7.42 -16.50
CA PHE A 551 -3.55 -6.85 -17.82
C PHE A 551 -3.99 -7.90 -18.83
N HIS A 552 -4.87 -7.50 -19.75
CA HIS A 552 -5.42 -8.37 -20.77
C HIS A 552 -5.24 -7.81 -22.17
N PRO A 553 -5.16 -8.66 -23.20
CA PRO A 553 -5.02 -8.22 -24.59
C PRO A 553 -6.22 -7.38 -25.05
N VAL A 554 -5.94 -6.39 -25.86
CA VAL A 554 -6.91 -5.59 -26.63
C VAL A 554 -6.33 -5.26 -27.99
N GLU A 555 -7.13 -5.35 -29.05
CA GLU A 555 -6.73 -5.16 -30.43
C GLU A 555 -6.54 -3.66 -30.79
N ASN A 556 -5.92 -2.90 -29.90
CA ASN A 556 -5.60 -1.48 -30.09
C ASN A 556 -4.56 -1.06 -29.04
N ASP A 557 -3.43 -0.52 -29.48
CA ASP A 557 -2.35 -0.10 -28.56
C ASP A 557 -2.63 1.22 -27.84
N GLN A 558 -3.65 1.97 -28.26
CA GLN A 558 -4.15 3.15 -27.58
C GLN A 558 -5.22 2.83 -26.53
N ILE A 559 -5.49 1.56 -26.27
CA ILE A 559 -6.41 1.11 -25.20
C ILE A 559 -5.64 0.24 -24.22
N LEU A 560 -5.72 0.58 -22.93
CA LEU A 560 -5.29 -0.28 -21.84
C LEU A 560 -6.50 -1.03 -21.30
N PHE A 561 -6.40 -2.37 -21.20
CA PHE A 561 -7.46 -3.21 -20.67
C PHE A 561 -6.93 -4.11 -19.56
N TYR A 562 -7.59 -4.10 -18.40
CA TYR A 562 -7.16 -4.85 -17.22
C TYR A 562 -8.34 -5.22 -16.34
N SER A 563 -8.09 -6.16 -15.43
CA SER A 563 -9.05 -6.56 -14.39
C SER A 563 -8.47 -6.47 -12.99
N LYS A 564 -9.36 -6.32 -12.02
CA LYS A 564 -9.13 -6.56 -10.60
C LYS A 564 -10.28 -7.38 -10.05
N ALA A 565 -9.99 -8.44 -9.32
CA ALA A 565 -11.02 -9.34 -8.77
C ALA A 565 -10.68 -9.74 -7.34
N THR A 566 -11.70 -9.97 -6.51
CA THR A 566 -11.54 -10.63 -5.22
C THR A 566 -11.21 -12.12 -5.43
N ALA A 567 -10.56 -12.75 -4.47
CA ALA A 567 -10.24 -14.18 -4.53
C ALA A 567 -11.50 -15.06 -4.62
N SER A 568 -12.61 -14.64 -3.99
CA SER A 568 -13.92 -15.29 -4.05
C SER A 568 -14.68 -15.03 -5.36
N LEU A 569 -14.19 -14.14 -6.22
CA LEU A 569 -14.83 -13.69 -7.46
C LEU A 569 -16.24 -13.11 -7.27
N ASP A 570 -16.56 -12.63 -6.08
CA ASP A 570 -17.82 -11.94 -5.77
C ASP A 570 -17.81 -10.46 -6.20
N ASN A 571 -16.63 -9.91 -6.50
CA ASN A 571 -16.47 -8.59 -7.08
C ASN A 571 -15.38 -8.63 -8.16
N ILE A 572 -15.78 -8.45 -9.42
CA ILE A 572 -14.90 -8.47 -10.59
C ILE A 572 -15.09 -7.15 -11.34
N ILE A 573 -13.99 -6.39 -11.47
CA ILE A 573 -13.94 -5.13 -12.18
C ILE A 573 -13.05 -5.27 -13.41
N LEU A 574 -13.59 -4.88 -14.57
CA LEU A 574 -12.86 -4.77 -15.83
C LEU A 574 -12.74 -3.28 -16.18
N VAL A 575 -11.57 -2.82 -16.55
CA VAL A 575 -11.34 -1.41 -16.91
C VAL A 575 -10.76 -1.34 -18.30
N ALA A 576 -11.41 -0.57 -19.17
CA ALA A 576 -10.89 -0.20 -20.48
C ALA A 576 -10.67 1.31 -20.50
N VAL A 577 -9.43 1.77 -20.75
CA VAL A 577 -9.07 3.19 -20.75
C VAL A 577 -8.37 3.55 -22.04
N SER A 578 -8.80 4.67 -22.67
CA SER A 578 -8.06 5.28 -23.76
C SER A 578 -6.73 5.88 -23.23
N LEU A 579 -5.67 5.72 -23.99
CA LEU A 579 -4.39 6.39 -23.76
C LEU A 579 -4.17 7.58 -24.71
N ASP A 580 -5.13 7.80 -25.62
CA ASP A 580 -5.16 8.92 -26.56
C ASP A 580 -6.21 9.97 -26.15
N PRO A 581 -5.80 11.16 -25.71
CA PRO A 581 -6.75 12.21 -25.33
C PRO A 581 -7.37 12.97 -26.52
N PHE A 582 -6.98 12.65 -27.76
CA PHE A 582 -7.35 13.44 -28.96
C PHE A 582 -8.35 12.74 -29.85
N HIS A 583 -8.27 11.41 -29.99
CA HIS A 583 -9.07 10.68 -30.97
C HIS A 583 -9.90 9.57 -30.32
N THR A 584 -11.03 9.28 -30.91
CA THR A 584 -11.86 8.13 -30.55
C THR A 584 -11.07 6.85 -30.81
N GLN A 585 -11.05 5.97 -29.82
CA GLN A 585 -10.39 4.68 -29.89
C GLN A 585 -11.40 3.56 -29.75
N SER A 586 -11.22 2.50 -30.52
CA SER A 586 -12.05 1.29 -30.43
C SER A 586 -11.24 0.04 -30.65
N GLY A 587 -11.72 -1.08 -30.15
CA GLY A 587 -11.06 -2.37 -30.34
C GLY A 587 -11.81 -3.50 -29.65
N PHE A 588 -11.33 -4.73 -29.86
CA PHE A 588 -11.86 -5.89 -29.17
C PHE A 588 -10.99 -6.22 -27.96
N ALA A 589 -11.58 -6.17 -26.77
CA ALA A 589 -10.95 -6.54 -25.52
C ALA A 589 -11.14 -8.05 -25.25
N SER A 590 -10.08 -8.70 -24.77
CA SER A 590 -10.06 -10.12 -24.46
C SER A 590 -10.30 -10.37 -22.97
N VAL A 591 -11.51 -10.76 -22.59
CA VAL A 591 -11.89 -11.07 -21.20
C VAL A 591 -11.43 -12.49 -20.83
N PRO A 592 -10.73 -12.72 -19.71
CA PRO A 592 -10.31 -14.05 -19.28
C PRO A 592 -11.47 -14.83 -18.62
N VAL A 593 -12.45 -15.23 -19.43
CA VAL A 593 -13.72 -15.82 -18.96
C VAL A 593 -13.54 -17.08 -18.12
N ASP A 594 -12.60 -17.96 -18.48
CA ASP A 594 -12.23 -19.17 -17.74
C ASP A 594 -11.74 -18.86 -16.32
N ARG A 595 -10.91 -17.82 -16.15
CA ARG A 595 -10.46 -17.35 -14.84
C ARG A 595 -11.63 -16.90 -13.96
N PHE A 596 -12.66 -16.34 -14.56
CA PHE A 596 -13.87 -15.91 -13.85
C PHE A 596 -14.93 -17.01 -13.73
N GLY A 597 -14.61 -18.25 -14.17
CA GLY A 597 -15.51 -19.40 -14.13
C GLY A 597 -16.70 -19.23 -15.05
N ILE A 598 -16.53 -18.58 -16.19
CA ILE A 598 -17.52 -18.35 -17.23
C ILE A 598 -17.14 -19.20 -18.44
N GLY A 599 -18.10 -19.94 -18.99
CA GLY A 599 -17.88 -20.77 -20.19
C GLY A 599 -17.62 -19.92 -21.45
N GLU A 600 -16.85 -20.47 -22.41
CA GLU A 600 -16.47 -19.78 -23.66
C GLU A 600 -17.64 -19.20 -24.46
N ASN A 601 -18.80 -19.84 -24.41
CA ASN A 601 -20.01 -19.43 -25.12
C ASN A 601 -21.11 -18.91 -24.18
N GLU A 602 -20.78 -18.76 -22.89
CA GLU A 602 -21.72 -18.28 -21.89
C GLU A 602 -21.87 -16.75 -21.99
N ALA A 603 -23.10 -16.29 -21.81
CA ALA A 603 -23.41 -14.87 -21.73
C ALA A 603 -23.21 -14.37 -20.29
N TYR A 604 -22.66 -13.18 -20.16
CA TYR A 604 -22.52 -12.48 -18.89
C TYR A 604 -22.84 -11.00 -19.06
N GLN A 605 -23.23 -10.36 -17.98
CA GLN A 605 -23.53 -8.92 -17.99
C GLN A 605 -22.33 -8.14 -17.51
N VAL A 606 -22.06 -7.01 -18.17
CA VAL A 606 -21.16 -5.96 -17.66
C VAL A 606 -21.95 -4.68 -17.45
N GLU A 607 -21.81 -4.08 -16.27
CA GLU A 607 -22.43 -2.82 -15.89
C GLU A 607 -21.33 -1.74 -15.82
N ASP A 608 -21.40 -0.77 -16.70
CA ASP A 608 -20.48 0.38 -16.65
C ASP A 608 -20.81 1.31 -15.48
N LEU A 609 -19.94 1.34 -14.48
CA LEU A 609 -20.11 2.10 -13.25
C LEU A 609 -19.97 3.62 -13.45
N LEU A 610 -19.47 4.07 -14.62
CA LEU A 610 -19.39 5.49 -14.97
C LEU A 610 -20.70 6.00 -15.56
N THR A 611 -21.42 5.18 -16.34
CA THR A 611 -22.66 5.57 -17.04
C THR A 611 -23.91 4.86 -16.53
N ASN A 612 -23.76 3.80 -15.75
CA ASN A 612 -24.80 2.84 -15.33
C ASN A 612 -25.44 2.06 -16.50
N GLU A 613 -24.83 2.11 -17.69
CA GLU A 613 -25.26 1.29 -18.83
C GLU A 613 -24.91 -0.18 -18.60
N ARG A 614 -25.74 -1.08 -19.14
CA ARG A 614 -25.56 -2.53 -19.02
C ARG A 614 -25.47 -3.15 -20.38
N PHE A 615 -24.45 -4.00 -20.55
CA PHE A 615 -24.24 -4.74 -21.79
C PHE A 615 -24.22 -6.24 -21.49
N VAL A 616 -24.71 -7.02 -22.45
CA VAL A 616 -24.57 -8.49 -22.41
C VAL A 616 -23.43 -8.87 -23.34
N TRP A 617 -22.37 -9.39 -22.74
CA TRP A 617 -21.21 -9.89 -23.46
C TRP A 617 -21.24 -11.42 -23.55
N ARG A 618 -20.49 -11.96 -24.50
CA ARG A 618 -20.38 -13.39 -24.69
C ARG A 618 -18.96 -13.80 -25.03
N GLY A 619 -18.45 -14.81 -24.33
CA GLY A 619 -17.11 -15.32 -24.56
C GLY A 619 -16.01 -14.26 -24.34
N ARG A 620 -14.83 -14.51 -24.89
CA ARG A 620 -13.64 -13.70 -24.60
C ARG A 620 -13.63 -12.36 -25.31
N ARG A 621 -14.02 -12.31 -26.59
CA ARG A 621 -13.78 -11.16 -27.48
C ARG A 621 -14.97 -10.23 -27.52
N ASN A 622 -14.85 -9.04 -26.90
CA ASN A 622 -15.93 -8.06 -26.79
C ASN A 622 -15.47 -6.67 -27.20
N PHE A 623 -16.33 -5.96 -27.93
CA PHE A 623 -16.02 -4.65 -28.49
C PHE A 623 -16.15 -3.55 -27.43
N VAL A 624 -15.19 -2.60 -27.44
CA VAL A 624 -15.21 -1.38 -26.65
C VAL A 624 -14.98 -0.15 -27.54
N LEU A 625 -15.65 0.96 -27.21
CA LEU A 625 -15.54 2.25 -27.89
C LEU A 625 -15.29 3.33 -26.84
N LEU A 626 -14.24 4.11 -27.00
CA LEU A 626 -13.79 5.13 -26.07
C LEU A 626 -13.68 6.50 -26.78
N GLU A 627 -14.39 7.47 -26.27
CA GLU A 627 -14.47 8.81 -26.85
C GLU A 627 -13.85 9.83 -25.87
N PRO A 628 -12.81 10.59 -26.26
CA PRO A 628 -12.03 11.41 -25.34
C PRO A 628 -12.86 12.40 -24.51
N ASN A 629 -13.82 13.08 -25.14
CA ASN A 629 -14.59 14.15 -24.49
C ASN A 629 -15.79 13.68 -23.67
N SER A 630 -16.33 12.50 -23.97
CA SER A 630 -17.55 11.98 -23.34
C SER A 630 -17.30 10.75 -22.48
N ARG A 631 -16.50 9.81 -22.99
CA ARG A 631 -16.31 8.48 -22.39
C ARG A 631 -14.89 7.96 -22.64
N PRO A 632 -13.84 8.52 -22.01
CA PRO A 632 -12.46 8.09 -22.24
C PRO A 632 -12.16 6.72 -21.59
N ALA A 633 -13.06 6.19 -20.77
CA ALA A 633 -12.91 4.91 -20.09
C ALA A 633 -14.25 4.26 -19.82
N HIS A 634 -14.21 2.94 -19.63
CA HIS A 634 -15.25 2.14 -19.00
C HIS A 634 -14.70 1.49 -17.72
N ILE A 635 -15.49 1.46 -16.67
CA ILE A 635 -15.25 0.68 -15.46
C ILE A 635 -16.41 -0.28 -15.29
N PHE A 636 -16.24 -1.50 -15.78
CA PHE A 636 -17.29 -2.50 -15.80
C PHE A 636 -17.27 -3.37 -14.54
N ARG A 637 -18.41 -3.52 -13.88
CA ARG A 637 -18.65 -4.58 -12.92
C ARG A 637 -19.24 -5.78 -13.67
N LEU A 638 -18.52 -6.91 -13.63
CA LEU A 638 -18.96 -8.15 -14.26
C LEU A 638 -19.93 -8.88 -13.35
N ARG A 639 -21.05 -9.36 -13.92
CA ARG A 639 -22.06 -10.18 -13.25
C ARG A 639 -22.29 -11.46 -14.02
N ARG A 640 -22.26 -12.59 -13.33
CA ARG A 640 -22.50 -13.89 -13.95
C ARG A 640 -24.00 -14.14 -14.12
N GLN A 641 -24.34 -14.94 -15.10
CA GLN A 641 -25.70 -15.48 -15.24
C GLN A 641 -25.93 -16.55 -14.17
N ILE A 642 -26.97 -16.40 -13.34
CA ILE A 642 -27.31 -17.38 -12.27
C ILE A 642 -28.55 -18.20 -12.55
N GLY A 643 -29.32 -17.89 -13.61
CA GLY A 643 -30.54 -18.62 -13.95
C GLY A 643 -31.47 -17.81 -14.84
N LYS A 644 -32.68 -18.35 -15.00
CA LYS A 644 -33.79 -17.66 -15.65
C LYS A 644 -34.96 -17.59 -14.68
N ASP A 645 -35.51 -16.42 -14.47
CA ASP A 645 -36.71 -16.19 -13.68
C ASP A 645 -37.79 -15.56 -14.58
N GLY A 646 -38.99 -16.20 -14.65
CA GLY A 646 -40.09 -15.74 -15.50
C GLY A 646 -39.73 -15.58 -17.00
N GLY A 647 -38.74 -16.32 -17.52
CA GLY A 647 -38.23 -16.20 -18.89
C GLY A 647 -37.14 -15.15 -19.10
N GLN A 648 -36.81 -14.32 -18.09
CA GLN A 648 -35.70 -13.36 -18.13
C GLN A 648 -34.42 -13.96 -17.55
N THR A 649 -33.28 -13.65 -18.17
CA THR A 649 -31.97 -14.06 -17.67
C THR A 649 -31.61 -13.21 -16.44
N VAL A 650 -31.27 -13.85 -15.31
CA VAL A 650 -30.85 -13.21 -14.07
C VAL A 650 -29.34 -13.27 -13.96
N PHE A 651 -28.74 -12.12 -13.64
CA PHE A 651 -27.30 -11.96 -13.44
C PHE A 651 -27.00 -11.53 -12.00
N ARG A 652 -25.93 -12.08 -11.41
CA ARG A 652 -25.43 -11.74 -10.07
C ARG A 652 -23.93 -11.40 -10.09
#